data_02639a5511476adb860a3dd1d9146b41
#
_entry.id   02639a5511476adb860a3dd1d9146b41
#
_cell.length_a   1.000
_cell.length_b   1.000
_cell.length_c   1.000
_cell.angle_alpha   90.00
_cell.angle_beta   90.00
_cell.angle_gamma   90.00
#
_symmetry.space_group_name_H-M   'P 1'
#
loop_
_entity.id
_entity.type
_entity.pdbx_description
1 polymer ?
#
loop_
_entity_poly.entity_id
_entity_poly.type
_entity_poly.pdbx_seq_one_letter_code
_entity_poly.pdbx_strand_id
1 'polypeptide(L)'
;MGEAQRKRLDHVVLPRRLPGLALLERYFPSPADNQLDAELASYARSGDTVLDPWAGTGWTARRAVAAGMRAVAGDPSPFAQLAGQAFLLAPEPGAIDAAFAQLAASRRVDVPLRQHIEELYATRCATCRRPVVGEQFIWPRDGDAPGRKIYRCPNCDIAVGGPVERVAPVDDIDLAKLGIERAGQEPPPDEIADEIVEPAVDPSLDAEDDLPPAPVGLTAPPTALDDDPAAPLGELGEPPPPPVLEPDAPTGALAEGPRYASTVLPEQGAPQVAATDVRQGLHYQQLRDRFPVLDGRTELVDELLELYTSRNLYALQTIANKIDAELRDPALSAVFRLALAACLLPASRLNGYPGRVASLRISGGHVRQPASRYQRETNVWRLFETAVDDVRTAVAALGRDRRPARFAAGLEELGGMGAENVLWIRCRPAVIGQYLPADHVDMVLSAIANAPSVDELSFEYLATSWLIGREAAETLRLEPLFGSSPARSDGAEATALRHAMASAASALKPDGWFVVMLEGDDPDRLLAAATAGAAAELELVDVIHRESRRSGDGVTLHFRKPSAEDRLRDAVQARPLRLGADEGHLTYPELAEAIDQAAVGLLRARGEPAGLSRIAAAVVLHLQRTGLLRRVAMGRSGGGDDEEVAADARLERGGAALLATLLREELWRDDHRSLARLGDADGPVWWLREPELAESPLADRVEWSTFSILSTAGRLDEHGFLDRIYALFPGLDSPDEELVRACLAAYAAGGEKGQLRTDEELGQRLEEHARVIGLLVDYAHRLGLKAWVSK
;
A
#
# COMPACT_ATOMS: atom_id res chain seq x y z
N MET A 1 25.84 -34.23 7.10
CA MET A 1 24.73 -34.07 6.13
C MET A 1 25.00 -32.76 5.44
N GLY A 2 25.29 -32.77 4.13
CA GLY A 2 25.71 -31.61 3.36
C GLY A 2 24.61 -30.54 3.41
N GLU A 3 25.00 -29.30 3.63
CA GLU A 3 24.13 -28.13 3.45
C GLU A 3 23.61 -28.15 2.00
N ALA A 4 22.33 -28.43 1.84
CA ALA A 4 21.68 -28.22 0.56
C ALA A 4 21.78 -26.71 0.25
N GLN A 5 22.57 -26.38 -0.75
CA GLN A 5 22.73 -25.01 -1.22
C GLN A 5 21.33 -24.50 -1.60
N ARG A 6 20.80 -23.54 -0.81
CA ARG A 6 19.47 -22.98 -1.07
C ARG A 6 19.49 -22.30 -2.43
N LYS A 7 18.43 -22.50 -3.21
CA LYS A 7 18.26 -21.79 -4.46
C LYS A 7 17.97 -20.33 -4.14
N ARG A 8 18.75 -19.41 -4.68
CA ARG A 8 18.50 -17.97 -4.58
C ARG A 8 17.16 -17.65 -5.22
N LEU A 9 16.45 -16.68 -4.67
CA LEU A 9 15.30 -16.09 -5.33
C LEU A 9 15.82 -15.18 -6.44
N ASP A 10 15.60 -15.59 -7.68
CA ASP A 10 16.11 -14.92 -8.89
C ASP A 10 14.97 -14.50 -9.85
N HIS A 11 13.71 -14.66 -9.45
CA HIS A 11 12.55 -14.42 -10.29
C HIS A 11 11.43 -13.69 -9.55
N VAL A 12 10.49 -13.13 -10.31
CA VAL A 12 9.34 -12.40 -9.77
C VAL A 12 8.43 -13.32 -8.97
N VAL A 13 8.08 -12.88 -7.76
CA VAL A 13 6.97 -13.42 -6.98
C VAL A 13 5.83 -12.40 -7.03
N LEU A 14 4.74 -12.74 -7.72
CA LEU A 14 3.59 -11.85 -7.82
C LEU A 14 2.93 -11.67 -6.46
N PRO A 15 2.61 -10.42 -6.06
CA PRO A 15 2.02 -10.15 -4.76
C PRO A 15 0.62 -10.75 -4.64
N ARG A 16 0.38 -11.48 -3.55
CA ARG A 16 -0.93 -11.98 -3.13
C ARG A 16 -1.33 -11.22 -1.89
N ARG A 17 -2.05 -10.11 -2.08
CA ARG A 17 -2.46 -9.27 -0.95
C ARG A 17 -3.62 -9.94 -0.22
N LEU A 18 -3.54 -10.01 1.10
CA LEU A 18 -4.65 -10.37 1.96
C LEU A 18 -5.66 -9.20 1.98
N PRO A 19 -6.96 -9.46 2.26
CA PRO A 19 -7.91 -8.39 2.55
C PRO A 19 -7.32 -7.52 3.66
N GLY A 20 -6.93 -6.30 3.32
CA GLY A 20 -6.30 -5.37 4.23
C GLY A 20 -7.31 -4.40 4.86
N LEU A 21 -6.84 -3.62 5.81
CA LEU A 21 -7.57 -2.46 6.31
C LEU A 21 -7.38 -1.31 5.33
N ALA A 22 -8.45 -0.84 4.70
CA ALA A 22 -8.41 0.24 3.71
C ALA A 22 -7.69 1.50 4.23
N LEU A 23 -7.80 1.79 5.54
CA LEU A 23 -7.06 2.86 6.18
C LEU A 23 -5.54 2.67 6.08
N LEU A 24 -5.04 1.47 6.41
CA LEU A 24 -3.60 1.20 6.40
C LEU A 24 -3.07 1.08 4.98
N GLU A 25 -3.83 0.48 4.07
CA GLU A 25 -3.45 0.41 2.66
C GLU A 25 -3.25 1.80 2.05
N ARG A 26 -4.07 2.76 2.48
CA ARG A 26 -3.98 4.15 2.01
C ARG A 26 -2.79 4.92 2.58
N TYR A 27 -2.47 4.76 3.87
CA TYR A 27 -1.48 5.59 4.56
C TYR A 27 -0.20 4.84 4.93
N PHE A 28 -0.22 3.52 4.94
CA PHE A 28 0.90 2.65 5.27
C PHE A 28 0.87 1.41 4.37
N PRO A 29 1.15 1.56 3.08
CA PRO A 29 1.16 0.44 2.15
C PRO A 29 2.14 -0.63 2.64
N SER A 30 1.74 -1.88 2.50
CA SER A 30 2.52 -3.02 2.97
C SER A 30 2.88 -3.96 1.83
N PRO A 31 4.07 -4.59 1.88
CA PRO A 31 4.43 -5.65 0.96
C PRO A 31 3.51 -6.86 1.14
N ALA A 32 3.38 -7.67 0.11
CA ALA A 32 2.58 -8.89 0.19
C ALA A 32 3.33 -9.98 0.97
N ASP A 33 2.58 -10.72 1.81
CA ASP A 33 3.13 -11.77 2.66
C ASP A 33 3.96 -12.81 1.90
N ASN A 34 3.46 -13.27 0.75
CA ASN A 34 4.13 -14.30 -0.05
C ASN A 34 5.46 -13.81 -0.65
N GLN A 35 5.62 -12.51 -0.90
CA GLN A 35 6.89 -11.94 -1.34
C GLN A 35 7.91 -11.96 -0.19
N LEU A 36 7.49 -11.48 0.99
CA LEU A 36 8.35 -11.54 2.18
C LEU A 36 8.74 -12.97 2.55
N ASP A 37 7.79 -13.91 2.45
CA ASP A 37 8.07 -15.33 2.71
C ASP A 37 9.09 -15.91 1.74
N ALA A 38 9.00 -15.57 0.45
CA ALA A 38 9.95 -16.05 -0.55
C ALA A 38 11.37 -15.54 -0.27
N GLU A 39 11.50 -14.25 0.10
CA GLU A 39 12.79 -13.64 0.47
C GLU A 39 13.36 -14.29 1.75
N LEU A 40 12.57 -14.36 2.81
CA LEU A 40 12.98 -14.97 4.06
C LEU A 40 13.38 -16.45 3.90
N ALA A 41 12.61 -17.22 3.12
CA ALA A 41 12.92 -18.63 2.85
C ALA A 41 14.21 -18.82 2.07
N SER A 42 14.54 -17.87 1.19
CA SER A 42 15.73 -17.92 0.33
C SER A 42 17.00 -17.54 1.08
N TYR A 43 16.95 -16.55 1.96
CA TYR A 43 18.13 -15.88 2.49
C TYR A 43 18.32 -15.97 4.00
N ALA A 44 17.29 -16.39 4.78
CA ALA A 44 17.40 -16.53 6.23
C ALA A 44 17.00 -17.92 6.73
N ARG A 45 17.32 -18.24 7.98
CA ARG A 45 17.04 -19.52 8.64
C ARG A 45 16.27 -19.29 9.94
N SER A 46 15.53 -20.30 10.38
CA SER A 46 14.93 -20.25 11.73
C SER A 46 16.01 -20.02 12.78
N GLY A 47 15.78 -19.04 13.65
CA GLY A 47 16.74 -18.58 14.66
C GLY A 47 17.62 -17.41 14.23
N ASP A 48 17.67 -17.05 12.94
CA ASP A 48 18.37 -15.86 12.48
C ASP A 48 17.66 -14.58 12.96
N THR A 49 18.40 -13.47 12.93
CA THR A 49 17.86 -12.14 13.25
C THR A 49 17.71 -11.33 11.97
N VAL A 50 16.47 -10.92 11.68
CA VAL A 50 16.11 -10.09 10.52
C VAL A 50 15.90 -8.65 10.96
N LEU A 51 16.54 -7.71 10.29
CA LEU A 51 16.36 -6.27 10.49
C LEU A 51 15.51 -5.68 9.39
N ASP A 52 14.49 -4.92 9.75
CA ASP A 52 13.74 -4.03 8.86
C ASP A 52 13.86 -2.58 9.34
N PRO A 53 14.73 -1.76 8.73
CA PRO A 53 14.91 -0.36 9.13
C PRO A 53 13.80 0.59 8.64
N TRP A 54 12.89 0.15 7.77
CA TRP A 54 11.69 0.85 7.32
C TRP A 54 10.45 0.01 7.62
N ALA A 55 10.29 -0.36 8.89
CA ALA A 55 9.34 -1.40 9.29
C ALA A 55 7.86 -1.04 9.03
N GLY A 56 7.52 0.27 8.90
CA GLY A 56 6.15 0.69 8.73
C GLY A 56 5.25 0.06 9.79
N THR A 57 4.25 -0.71 9.40
CA THR A 57 3.37 -1.43 10.32
C THR A 57 3.87 -2.84 10.70
N GLY A 58 5.15 -3.14 10.47
CA GLY A 58 5.82 -4.35 10.98
C GLY A 58 5.56 -5.65 10.21
N TRP A 59 5.21 -5.56 8.93
CA TRP A 59 4.91 -6.75 8.11
C TRP A 59 6.10 -7.70 7.99
N THR A 60 7.30 -7.19 7.72
CA THR A 60 8.53 -8.00 7.68
C THR A 60 8.78 -8.69 9.01
N ALA A 61 8.65 -7.97 10.12
CA ALA A 61 8.83 -8.55 11.46
C ALA A 61 7.83 -9.67 11.74
N ARG A 62 6.57 -9.49 11.34
CA ARG A 62 5.53 -10.51 11.47
C ARG A 62 5.88 -11.79 10.70
N ARG A 63 6.31 -11.67 9.44
CA ARG A 63 6.69 -12.83 8.62
C ARG A 63 7.95 -13.53 9.12
N ALA A 64 8.95 -12.75 9.57
CA ALA A 64 10.16 -13.29 10.18
C ALA A 64 9.85 -14.12 11.44
N VAL A 65 8.98 -13.61 12.32
CA VAL A 65 8.55 -14.35 13.53
C VAL A 65 7.76 -15.61 13.17
N ALA A 66 6.85 -15.53 12.19
CA ALA A 66 6.08 -16.70 11.70
C ALA A 66 7.02 -17.81 11.19
N ALA A 67 8.10 -17.42 10.49
CA ALA A 67 9.14 -18.33 9.99
C ALA A 67 10.11 -18.81 11.09
N GLY A 68 9.94 -18.35 12.35
CA GLY A 68 10.77 -18.77 13.49
C GLY A 68 12.08 -18.02 13.64
N MET A 69 12.17 -16.86 13.07
CA MET A 69 13.28 -15.93 13.18
C MET A 69 13.03 -14.91 14.30
N ARG A 70 14.04 -14.15 14.65
CA ARG A 70 13.93 -12.94 15.47
C ARG A 70 13.82 -11.73 14.55
N ALA A 71 13.10 -10.70 14.98
CA ALA A 71 12.92 -9.49 14.20
C ALA A 71 13.35 -8.25 14.97
N VAL A 72 14.07 -7.37 14.28
CA VAL A 72 14.33 -6.00 14.72
C VAL A 72 13.62 -5.06 13.74
N ALA A 73 12.64 -4.33 14.23
CA ALA A 73 11.85 -3.38 13.45
C ALA A 73 12.23 -1.95 13.82
N GLY A 74 12.66 -1.15 12.86
CA GLY A 74 12.99 0.26 13.02
C GLY A 74 11.99 1.14 12.29
N ASP A 75 11.29 2.04 13.01
CA ASP A 75 10.41 3.03 12.40
C ASP A 75 10.27 4.26 13.30
N PRO A 76 10.32 5.49 12.76
CA PRO A 76 10.14 6.71 13.54
C PRO A 76 8.70 6.99 13.94
N SER A 77 7.71 6.43 13.23
CA SER A 77 6.29 6.70 13.41
C SER A 77 5.71 6.02 14.66
N PRO A 78 5.18 6.78 15.63
CA PRO A 78 4.48 6.19 16.77
C PRO A 78 3.18 5.49 16.36
N PHE A 79 2.51 5.97 15.31
CA PHE A 79 1.28 5.35 14.82
C PHE A 79 1.57 4.04 14.09
N ALA A 80 2.63 3.98 13.28
CA ALA A 80 3.09 2.73 12.66
C ALA A 80 3.42 1.68 13.72
N GLN A 81 4.10 2.07 14.82
CA GLN A 81 4.36 1.18 15.96
C GLN A 81 3.06 0.66 16.59
N LEU A 82 2.05 1.53 16.81
CA LEU A 82 0.75 1.12 17.34
C LEU A 82 0.06 0.09 16.44
N ALA A 83 0.03 0.34 15.13
CA ALA A 83 -0.52 -0.59 14.14
C ALA A 83 0.26 -1.90 14.11
N GLY A 84 1.60 -1.82 14.13
CA GLY A 84 2.48 -2.99 14.19
C GLY A 84 2.24 -3.85 15.44
N GLN A 85 2.02 -3.24 16.60
CA GLN A 85 1.66 -3.96 17.82
C GLN A 85 0.34 -4.71 17.67
N ALA A 86 -0.69 -4.11 17.07
CA ALA A 86 -1.97 -4.76 16.83
C ALA A 86 -1.84 -6.02 15.97
N PHE A 87 -1.00 -5.99 14.93
CA PHE A 87 -0.79 -7.13 14.02
C PHE A 87 0.20 -8.16 14.52
N LEU A 88 1.26 -7.76 15.20
CA LEU A 88 2.25 -8.68 15.77
C LEU A 88 1.70 -9.44 16.97
N LEU A 89 1.01 -8.76 17.88
CA LEU A 89 0.37 -9.40 19.03
C LEU A 89 -0.89 -10.17 18.62
N ALA A 90 -1.59 -9.70 17.60
CA ALA A 90 -2.72 -10.31 16.93
C ALA A 90 -3.61 -11.16 17.87
N PRO A 91 -4.40 -10.53 18.76
CA PRO A 91 -5.22 -11.27 19.73
C PRO A 91 -6.23 -12.19 19.04
N GLU A 92 -6.65 -13.25 19.72
CA GLU A 92 -7.65 -14.16 19.18
C GLU A 92 -8.96 -13.42 18.86
N PRO A 93 -9.62 -13.69 17.69
CA PRO A 93 -10.87 -13.02 17.33
C PRO A 93 -11.93 -13.04 18.43
N GLY A 94 -12.07 -14.17 19.13
CA GLY A 94 -12.98 -14.29 20.26
C GLY A 94 -12.63 -13.38 21.46
N ALA A 95 -11.35 -13.07 21.66
CA ALA A 95 -10.93 -12.11 22.68
C ALA A 95 -11.28 -10.66 22.26
N ILE A 96 -11.19 -10.34 20.98
CA ILE A 96 -11.65 -9.05 20.43
C ILE A 96 -13.16 -8.91 20.61
N ASP A 97 -13.95 -9.94 20.27
CA ASP A 97 -15.40 -9.95 20.42
C ASP A 97 -15.81 -9.77 21.89
N ALA A 98 -15.16 -10.48 22.80
CA ALA A 98 -15.40 -10.37 24.24
C ALA A 98 -15.05 -8.97 24.78
N ALA A 99 -13.91 -8.41 24.36
CA ALA A 99 -13.48 -7.06 24.76
C ALA A 99 -14.42 -5.99 24.19
N PHE A 100 -14.90 -6.15 22.94
CA PHE A 100 -15.90 -5.25 22.36
C PHE A 100 -17.22 -5.29 23.13
N ALA A 101 -17.72 -6.48 23.45
CA ALA A 101 -18.94 -6.63 24.24
C ALA A 101 -18.80 -6.01 25.65
N GLN A 102 -17.64 -6.21 26.29
CA GLN A 102 -17.32 -5.59 27.58
C GLN A 102 -17.28 -4.06 27.47
N LEU A 103 -16.61 -3.52 26.45
CA LEU A 103 -16.51 -2.08 26.21
C LEU A 103 -17.91 -1.48 25.95
N ALA A 104 -18.71 -2.11 25.10
CA ALA A 104 -20.08 -1.69 24.79
C ALA A 104 -20.99 -1.67 26.02
N ALA A 105 -20.83 -2.64 26.94
CA ALA A 105 -21.59 -2.76 28.19
C ALA A 105 -21.01 -1.91 29.34
N SER A 106 -19.78 -1.37 29.19
CA SER A 106 -19.17 -0.54 30.24
C SER A 106 -20.03 0.71 30.51
N ARG A 107 -20.17 1.09 31.79
CA ARG A 107 -21.08 2.18 32.14
C ARG A 107 -20.46 3.55 31.95
N ARG A 108 -21.20 4.43 31.28
CA ARG A 108 -21.01 5.88 31.32
C ARG A 108 -22.15 6.51 32.12
N VAL A 109 -21.85 7.06 33.31
CA VAL A 109 -22.84 7.43 34.31
C VAL A 109 -23.65 6.17 34.68
N ASP A 110 -24.90 6.04 34.28
CA ASP A 110 -25.78 4.92 34.66
C ASP A 110 -26.22 4.06 33.47
N VAL A 111 -25.79 4.40 32.25
CA VAL A 111 -26.15 3.68 31.00
C VAL A 111 -24.94 3.00 30.33
N PRO A 112 -25.16 1.89 29.59
CA PRO A 112 -24.10 1.27 28.79
C PRO A 112 -23.52 2.25 27.77
N LEU A 113 -22.21 2.16 27.51
CA LEU A 113 -21.50 3.04 26.58
C LEU A 113 -22.16 3.06 25.18
N ARG A 114 -22.51 1.87 24.65
CA ARG A 114 -23.21 1.76 23.37
C ARG A 114 -24.49 2.61 23.37
N GLN A 115 -25.35 2.39 24.35
CA GLN A 115 -26.61 3.10 24.45
C GLN A 115 -26.38 4.62 24.60
N HIS A 116 -25.41 5.02 25.43
CA HIS A 116 -25.06 6.42 25.65
C HIS A 116 -24.65 7.12 24.34
N ILE A 117 -23.85 6.45 23.49
CA ILE A 117 -23.42 7.03 22.21
C ILE A 117 -24.58 6.99 21.18
N GLU A 118 -25.33 5.88 21.08
CA GLU A 118 -26.47 5.77 20.16
C GLU A 118 -27.57 6.80 20.45
N GLU A 119 -27.78 7.14 21.73
CA GLU A 119 -28.74 8.18 22.18
C GLU A 119 -28.43 9.58 21.64
N LEU A 120 -27.16 9.88 21.35
CA LEU A 120 -26.76 11.13 20.69
C LEU A 120 -27.38 11.26 19.30
N TYR A 121 -27.58 10.14 18.59
CA TYR A 121 -28.12 10.06 17.24
C TYR A 121 -29.57 9.60 17.18
N ALA A 122 -30.24 9.43 18.33
CA ALA A 122 -31.63 9.02 18.37
C ALA A 122 -32.53 10.08 17.73
N THR A 123 -33.42 9.63 16.84
CA THR A 123 -34.36 10.44 16.08
C THR A 123 -35.71 9.74 15.97
N ARG A 124 -36.63 10.27 15.16
CA ARG A 124 -37.94 9.65 14.91
C ARG A 124 -38.08 9.28 13.43
N CYS A 125 -38.67 8.12 13.19
CA CYS A 125 -39.07 7.71 11.85
C CYS A 125 -40.11 8.69 11.29
N ALA A 126 -39.87 9.23 10.10
CA ALA A 126 -40.79 10.16 9.44
C ALA A 126 -42.17 9.53 9.15
N THR A 127 -42.19 8.22 8.88
CA THR A 127 -43.42 7.46 8.54
C THR A 127 -44.20 7.03 9.78
N CYS A 128 -43.60 6.29 10.72
CA CYS A 128 -44.38 5.71 11.84
C CYS A 128 -44.15 6.43 13.19
N ARG A 129 -43.36 7.50 13.21
CA ARG A 129 -43.03 8.32 14.39
C ARG A 129 -42.36 7.60 15.57
N ARG A 130 -42.01 6.32 15.39
CA ARG A 130 -41.27 5.58 16.44
C ARG A 130 -39.83 6.06 16.56
N PRO A 131 -39.24 6.00 17.76
CA PRO A 131 -37.84 6.32 17.96
C PRO A 131 -36.97 5.34 17.17
N VAL A 132 -35.94 5.87 16.50
CA VAL A 132 -34.93 5.13 15.74
C VAL A 132 -33.58 5.79 15.96
N VAL A 133 -32.50 5.09 15.65
CA VAL A 133 -31.15 5.66 15.65
C VAL A 133 -30.78 6.12 14.24
N GLY A 134 -30.41 7.39 14.10
CA GLY A 134 -29.89 7.93 12.85
C GLY A 134 -28.54 7.32 12.50
N GLU A 135 -28.37 6.95 11.24
CA GLU A 135 -27.10 6.45 10.73
C GLU A 135 -26.23 7.61 10.27
N GLN A 136 -26.85 8.60 9.58
CA GLN A 136 -26.14 9.77 9.07
C GLN A 136 -27.05 11.02 9.13
N PHE A 137 -26.41 12.18 9.26
CA PHE A 137 -27.04 13.50 9.14
C PHE A 137 -26.29 14.29 8.07
N ILE A 138 -27.03 14.91 7.14
CA ILE A 138 -26.47 15.68 6.05
C ILE A 138 -26.51 17.16 6.40
N TRP A 139 -25.35 17.76 6.44
CA TRP A 139 -25.15 19.17 6.77
C TRP A 139 -24.75 19.96 5.51
N PRO A 140 -25.33 21.13 5.26
CA PRO A 140 -24.69 22.11 4.39
C PRO A 140 -23.32 22.47 4.97
N ARG A 141 -22.30 22.63 4.14
CA ARG A 141 -20.95 22.89 4.65
C ARG A 141 -20.85 24.22 5.39
N ASP A 142 -21.55 25.23 4.89
CA ASP A 142 -21.60 26.57 5.46
C ASP A 142 -22.81 26.76 6.41
N GLY A 143 -23.49 25.67 6.75
CA GLY A 143 -24.70 25.73 7.58
C GLY A 143 -24.45 25.29 9.02
N ASP A 144 -25.21 25.90 9.95
CA ASP A 144 -25.13 25.64 11.38
C ASP A 144 -26.03 24.47 11.85
N ALA A 145 -26.81 23.86 10.93
CA ALA A 145 -27.73 22.77 11.25
C ALA A 145 -27.80 21.72 10.11
N PRO A 146 -28.05 20.43 10.46
CA PRO A 146 -28.31 19.42 9.44
C PRO A 146 -29.66 19.65 8.75
N GLY A 147 -29.73 19.38 7.45
CA GLY A 147 -30.98 19.48 6.67
C GLY A 147 -31.73 18.16 6.56
N ARG A 148 -31.01 17.04 6.48
CA ARG A 148 -31.59 15.70 6.28
C ARG A 148 -30.96 14.68 7.22
N LYS A 149 -31.72 13.59 7.47
CA LYS A 149 -31.28 12.42 8.22
C LYS A 149 -31.47 11.15 7.39
N ILE A 150 -30.55 10.22 7.58
CA ILE A 150 -30.56 8.89 6.99
C ILE A 150 -30.66 7.87 8.10
N TYR A 151 -31.62 6.96 8.02
CA TYR A 151 -31.92 5.99 9.06
C TYR A 151 -32.62 4.74 8.52
N ARG A 152 -32.62 3.67 9.31
CA ARG A 152 -33.45 2.47 9.10
C ARG A 152 -34.50 2.38 10.20
N CYS A 153 -35.68 1.91 9.86
CA CYS A 153 -36.76 1.75 10.80
C CYS A 153 -37.25 0.29 10.85
N PRO A 154 -36.86 -0.49 11.88
CA PRO A 154 -37.22 -1.90 11.96
C PRO A 154 -38.74 -2.15 11.84
N ASN A 155 -39.56 -1.24 12.39
CA ASN A 155 -41.02 -1.37 12.31
C ASN A 155 -41.58 -1.20 10.88
N CYS A 156 -41.02 -0.26 10.10
CA CYS A 156 -41.43 -0.07 8.71
C CYS A 156 -40.79 -1.09 7.75
N ASP A 157 -39.66 -1.65 8.10
CA ASP A 157 -38.94 -2.66 7.33
C ASP A 157 -39.69 -3.98 7.28
N ILE A 158 -40.41 -4.34 8.36
CA ILE A 158 -41.32 -5.50 8.40
C ILE A 158 -42.41 -5.34 7.34
N ALA A 159 -42.95 -4.14 7.13
CA ALA A 159 -44.01 -3.89 6.19
C ALA A 159 -43.58 -3.97 4.72
N VAL A 160 -42.28 -3.75 4.43
CA VAL A 160 -41.72 -3.79 3.07
C VAL A 160 -40.92 -5.07 2.81
N GLY A 161 -40.80 -5.98 3.78
CA GLY A 161 -40.15 -7.30 3.60
C GLY A 161 -38.63 -7.28 3.71
N GLY A 162 -38.02 -6.20 4.19
CA GLY A 162 -36.57 -6.14 4.39
C GLY A 162 -36.06 -4.76 4.84
N PRO A 163 -34.77 -4.66 5.24
CA PRO A 163 -34.20 -3.42 5.71
C PRO A 163 -34.07 -2.40 4.57
N VAL A 164 -34.67 -1.22 4.72
CA VAL A 164 -34.64 -0.14 3.75
C VAL A 164 -34.09 1.14 4.38
N GLU A 165 -33.07 1.70 3.76
CA GLU A 165 -32.54 3.02 4.11
C GLU A 165 -33.55 4.11 3.75
N ARG A 166 -33.81 5.03 4.64
CA ARG A 166 -34.76 6.13 4.48
C ARG A 166 -34.09 7.46 4.66
N VAL A 167 -34.34 8.37 3.74
CA VAL A 167 -33.90 9.76 3.81
C VAL A 167 -35.13 10.62 4.18
N ALA A 168 -34.97 11.51 5.17
CA ALA A 168 -36.03 12.42 5.59
C ALA A 168 -35.43 13.75 6.06
N PRO A 169 -36.20 14.86 6.04
CA PRO A 169 -35.81 16.10 6.68
C PRO A 169 -35.60 15.88 8.19
N VAL A 170 -34.72 16.64 8.80
CA VAL A 170 -34.55 16.67 10.27
C VAL A 170 -35.78 17.29 10.91
N ASP A 171 -36.11 16.85 12.13
CA ASP A 171 -37.22 17.39 12.94
C ASP A 171 -36.69 18.19 14.14
N ASP A 172 -37.61 18.79 14.89
CA ASP A 172 -37.28 19.66 16.04
C ASP A 172 -36.53 18.90 17.15
N ILE A 173 -36.71 17.56 17.23
CA ILE A 173 -35.99 16.74 18.21
C ILE A 173 -34.52 16.60 17.78
N ASP A 174 -34.27 16.46 16.47
CA ASP A 174 -32.92 16.37 15.95
C ASP A 174 -32.13 17.66 16.23
N LEU A 175 -32.79 18.82 16.05
CA LEU A 175 -32.19 20.12 16.27
C LEU A 175 -32.01 20.42 17.76
N ALA A 176 -33.01 20.10 18.58
CA ALA A 176 -32.95 20.30 20.03
C ALA A 176 -31.79 19.56 20.69
N LYS A 177 -31.46 18.35 20.19
CA LYS A 177 -30.28 17.58 20.66
C LYS A 177 -28.95 18.25 20.37
N LEU A 178 -28.90 19.07 19.33
CA LEU A 178 -27.72 19.86 18.96
C LEU A 178 -27.70 21.24 19.67
N GLY A 179 -28.72 21.54 20.45
CA GLY A 179 -28.89 22.86 21.10
C GLY A 179 -29.26 23.95 20.08
N ILE A 180 -29.83 23.56 18.92
CA ILE A 180 -30.23 24.50 17.87
C ILE A 180 -31.73 24.77 17.99
N GLU A 181 -32.10 26.03 18.24
CA GLU A 181 -33.48 26.46 18.18
C GLU A 181 -33.88 26.81 16.74
N ARG A 182 -35.03 26.31 16.27
CA ARG A 182 -35.54 26.59 14.93
C ARG A 182 -36.02 28.04 14.86
N ALA A 183 -35.12 28.94 14.46
CA ALA A 183 -35.50 30.32 14.13
C ALA A 183 -36.22 30.31 12.77
N GLY A 184 -37.55 30.11 12.77
CA GLY A 184 -38.51 30.50 11.72
C GLY A 184 -38.15 30.22 10.23
N GLN A 185 -37.17 29.38 9.95
CA GLN A 185 -36.76 29.08 8.59
C GLN A 185 -37.60 27.96 7.99
N GLU A 186 -38.17 28.20 6.80
CA GLU A 186 -38.76 27.16 5.98
C GLU A 186 -37.76 26.03 5.71
N PRO A 187 -38.22 24.76 5.62
CA PRO A 187 -37.34 23.67 5.25
C PRO A 187 -36.67 24.02 3.91
N PRO A 188 -35.37 23.68 3.76
CA PRO A 188 -34.69 23.92 2.48
C PRO A 188 -35.50 23.25 1.36
N PRO A 189 -35.61 23.91 0.18
CA PRO A 189 -36.38 23.41 -0.95
C PRO A 189 -35.93 22.01 -1.33
N ASP A 190 -36.86 21.23 -1.89
CA ASP A 190 -36.63 19.82 -2.30
C ASP A 190 -35.58 19.64 -3.40
N GLU A 191 -34.86 20.69 -3.78
CA GLU A 191 -33.80 20.69 -4.82
C GLU A 191 -32.73 19.59 -4.64
N ILE A 192 -32.57 19.05 -3.43
CA ILE A 192 -31.64 17.94 -3.18
C ILE A 192 -32.17 16.60 -3.73
N ALA A 193 -33.48 16.50 -4.02
CA ALA A 193 -34.07 15.27 -4.53
C ALA A 193 -33.78 15.08 -6.04
N ASP A 194 -33.61 16.16 -6.78
CA ASP A 194 -33.40 16.14 -8.24
C ASP A 194 -31.92 16.03 -8.63
N GLU A 195 -30.98 16.32 -7.69
CA GLU A 195 -29.52 16.19 -7.91
C GLU A 195 -28.98 14.75 -7.67
N ILE A 196 -29.85 13.79 -7.31
CA ILE A 196 -29.46 12.37 -7.15
C ILE A 196 -29.46 11.60 -8.50
N VAL A 197 -29.81 12.26 -9.60
CA VAL A 197 -29.71 11.68 -10.93
C VAL A 197 -28.29 11.90 -11.44
N GLU A 198 -27.50 10.82 -11.38
CA GLU A 198 -26.15 10.58 -11.93
C GLU A 198 -25.18 11.79 -11.88
N PRO A 199 -24.05 11.70 -11.16
CA PRO A 199 -23.04 12.71 -11.26
C PRO A 199 -22.50 12.72 -12.70
N ALA A 200 -22.78 13.78 -13.44
CA ALA A 200 -21.98 14.10 -14.62
C ALA A 200 -20.54 14.19 -14.14
N VAL A 201 -19.71 13.25 -14.56
CA VAL A 201 -18.26 13.30 -14.36
C VAL A 201 -17.79 14.55 -15.09
N ASP A 202 -17.40 15.56 -14.36
CA ASP A 202 -16.75 16.74 -14.93
C ASP A 202 -15.30 16.33 -15.23
N PRO A 203 -14.92 16.18 -16.51
CA PRO A 203 -13.57 15.73 -16.87
C PRO A 203 -12.49 16.79 -16.59
N SER A 204 -12.87 17.99 -16.13
CA SER A 204 -11.91 19.08 -15.86
C SER A 204 -11.38 19.10 -14.42
N LEU A 205 -11.92 18.29 -13.50
CA LEU A 205 -11.45 18.23 -12.10
C LEU A 205 -10.48 17.07 -11.83
N ASP A 206 -10.21 16.20 -12.80
CA ASP A 206 -9.30 15.05 -12.65
C ASP A 206 -7.85 15.36 -13.08
N ALA A 207 -7.52 16.62 -13.40
CA ALA A 207 -6.22 16.96 -13.98
C ALA A 207 -5.10 17.34 -12.98
N GLU A 208 -5.31 17.25 -11.65
CA GLU A 208 -4.27 17.57 -10.67
C GLU A 208 -4.03 16.50 -9.59
N ASP A 209 -4.68 15.34 -9.63
CA ASP A 209 -4.42 14.23 -8.71
C ASP A 209 -4.01 12.97 -9.48
N ASP A 210 -2.75 12.93 -9.97
CA ASP A 210 -2.05 11.72 -10.40
C ASP A 210 -1.78 10.82 -9.17
N LEU A 211 -2.82 10.17 -8.66
CA LEU A 211 -2.71 9.05 -7.75
C LEU A 211 -3.07 7.77 -8.51
N PRO A 212 -2.26 6.72 -8.41
CA PRO A 212 -2.57 5.44 -9.04
C PRO A 212 -3.95 4.95 -8.57
N PRO A 213 -4.77 4.38 -9.46
CA PRO A 213 -6.11 3.91 -9.10
C PRO A 213 -6.01 2.85 -8.01
N ALA A 214 -6.82 3.01 -6.97
CA ALA A 214 -7.01 1.99 -5.96
C ALA A 214 -7.43 0.67 -6.63
N PRO A 215 -7.00 -0.50 -6.14
CA PRO A 215 -7.38 -1.77 -6.72
C PRO A 215 -8.90 -1.89 -6.75
N VAL A 216 -9.42 -2.11 -7.95
CA VAL A 216 -10.86 -2.24 -8.22
C VAL A 216 -11.35 -3.49 -7.49
N GLY A 217 -12.15 -3.30 -6.45
CA GLY A 217 -12.92 -4.37 -5.83
C GLY A 217 -13.81 -5.05 -6.88
N LEU A 218 -13.92 -6.36 -6.77
CA LEU A 218 -14.72 -7.25 -7.60
C LEU A 218 -16.07 -6.61 -7.95
N THR A 219 -16.20 -6.13 -9.18
CA THR A 219 -17.49 -5.73 -9.75
C THR A 219 -18.23 -6.98 -10.19
N ALA A 220 -19.50 -7.05 -9.83
CA ALA A 220 -20.43 -8.03 -10.35
C ALA A 220 -20.46 -8.03 -11.89
N PRO A 221 -20.75 -9.15 -12.55
CA PRO A 221 -20.74 -9.23 -14.01
C PRO A 221 -21.78 -8.28 -14.62
N PRO A 222 -21.48 -7.67 -15.78
CA PRO A 222 -22.40 -6.77 -16.46
C PRO A 222 -23.63 -7.54 -16.96
N THR A 223 -24.80 -7.09 -16.59
CA THR A 223 -26.04 -7.47 -17.25
C THR A 223 -26.04 -6.83 -18.65
N ALA A 224 -25.97 -7.69 -19.65
CA ALA A 224 -26.15 -7.25 -21.04
C ALA A 224 -27.60 -6.78 -21.25
N LEU A 225 -27.74 -5.56 -21.68
CA LEU A 225 -28.92 -5.07 -22.37
C LEU A 225 -28.50 -4.73 -23.79
N ASP A 226 -28.94 -5.51 -24.76
CA ASP A 226 -29.11 -5.05 -26.14
C ASP A 226 -30.39 -5.66 -26.66
N ASP A 227 -31.35 -4.77 -26.90
CA ASP A 227 -32.58 -4.97 -27.64
C ASP A 227 -32.28 -5.08 -29.12
N ASP A 228 -32.70 -6.18 -29.77
CA ASP A 228 -32.99 -6.21 -31.18
C ASP A 228 -34.21 -7.10 -31.43
N PRO A 229 -35.26 -6.57 -32.15
CA PRO A 229 -36.52 -7.28 -32.27
C PRO A 229 -36.59 -8.10 -33.55
N ALA A 230 -37.19 -9.27 -33.43
CA ALA A 230 -37.81 -10.06 -34.48
C ALA A 230 -37.17 -11.35 -34.97
N ALA A 231 -37.62 -12.46 -34.35
CA ALA A 231 -37.96 -13.71 -35.09
C ALA A 231 -38.81 -14.66 -34.21
N PRO A 232 -39.61 -15.55 -34.77
CA PRO A 232 -40.85 -16.02 -34.15
C PRO A 232 -40.72 -17.27 -33.28
N LEU A 233 -41.67 -17.38 -32.33
CA LEU A 233 -41.86 -18.45 -31.35
C LEU A 233 -41.97 -19.83 -31.95
N GLY A 234 -41.14 -20.77 -31.48
CA GLY A 234 -41.33 -22.20 -31.56
C GLY A 234 -41.56 -22.76 -30.16
N GLU A 235 -42.68 -23.48 -29.99
CA GLU A 235 -43.09 -24.14 -28.75
C GLU A 235 -42.07 -25.17 -28.32
N LEU A 236 -41.59 -25.11 -27.08
CA LEU A 236 -40.88 -26.21 -26.42
C LEU A 236 -41.44 -26.40 -25.02
N GLY A 237 -41.76 -27.69 -24.74
CA GLY A 237 -42.52 -28.18 -23.60
C GLY A 237 -41.85 -27.95 -22.23
N GLU A 238 -42.70 -28.06 -21.19
CA GLU A 238 -42.36 -27.93 -19.78
C GLU A 238 -41.26 -28.91 -19.33
N PRO A 239 -40.29 -28.44 -18.52
CA PRO A 239 -39.33 -29.33 -17.89
C PRO A 239 -39.96 -30.07 -16.69
N PRO A 240 -39.52 -31.30 -16.38
CA PRO A 240 -40.03 -32.07 -15.27
C PRO A 240 -39.59 -31.47 -13.91
N PRO A 241 -40.40 -31.70 -12.84
CA PRO A 241 -40.10 -31.18 -11.52
C PRO A 241 -38.87 -31.84 -10.92
N PRO A 242 -38.08 -31.10 -10.10
CA PRO A 242 -36.89 -31.66 -9.45
C PRO A 242 -37.26 -32.68 -8.38
N PRO A 243 -36.37 -33.69 -8.13
CA PRO A 243 -36.62 -34.72 -7.11
C PRO A 243 -36.58 -34.14 -5.70
N VAL A 244 -37.53 -34.55 -4.89
CA VAL A 244 -37.61 -34.27 -3.46
C VAL A 244 -36.51 -35.08 -2.76
N LEU A 245 -35.53 -34.41 -2.17
CA LEU A 245 -34.56 -34.99 -1.27
C LEU A 245 -35.07 -34.86 0.16
N GLU A 246 -35.18 -35.97 0.86
CA GLU A 246 -35.45 -36.06 2.30
C GLU A 246 -34.29 -35.42 3.11
N PRO A 247 -34.57 -34.83 4.29
CA PRO A 247 -33.54 -34.15 5.08
C PRO A 247 -32.73 -35.14 5.92
N ASP A 248 -31.49 -35.40 5.51
CA ASP A 248 -30.52 -36.05 6.37
C ASP A 248 -29.74 -34.99 7.18
N ALA A 249 -29.63 -35.30 8.45
CA ALA A 249 -28.91 -34.76 9.59
C ALA A 249 -28.01 -33.51 9.49
N PRO A 250 -27.86 -32.72 10.57
CA PRO A 250 -27.33 -31.34 10.54
C PRO A 250 -25.81 -31.32 10.40
N THR A 251 -25.33 -30.98 9.23
CA THR A 251 -23.97 -30.43 9.04
C THR A 251 -23.92 -29.05 9.65
N GLY A 252 -22.95 -28.86 10.55
CA GLY A 252 -22.79 -27.65 11.38
C GLY A 252 -22.90 -26.35 10.58
N ALA A 253 -23.90 -25.60 10.95
CA ALA A 253 -24.03 -24.19 10.56
C ALA A 253 -22.81 -23.43 11.05
N LEU A 254 -22.10 -22.79 10.13
CA LEU A 254 -21.24 -21.68 10.46
C LEU A 254 -22.09 -20.66 11.20
N ALA A 255 -21.81 -20.48 12.50
CA ALA A 255 -22.53 -19.56 13.36
C ALA A 255 -22.47 -18.17 12.74
N GLU A 256 -23.58 -17.66 12.25
CA GLU A 256 -23.78 -16.24 12.03
C GLU A 256 -23.47 -15.56 13.37
N GLY A 257 -22.43 -14.68 13.40
CA GLY A 257 -22.07 -13.93 14.59
C GLY A 257 -23.29 -13.18 15.10
N PRO A 258 -23.36 -12.89 16.41
CA PRO A 258 -24.54 -12.31 17.02
C PRO A 258 -24.91 -10.98 16.36
N ARG A 259 -25.95 -10.98 15.56
CA ARG A 259 -26.61 -9.76 15.08
C ARG A 259 -27.27 -9.13 16.32
N TYR A 260 -26.62 -8.13 16.89
CA TYR A 260 -27.15 -7.39 18.03
C TYR A 260 -28.51 -6.81 17.66
N ALA A 261 -29.53 -7.28 18.34
CA ALA A 261 -30.88 -6.74 18.22
C ALA A 261 -30.89 -5.25 18.56
N SER A 262 -31.52 -4.44 17.72
CA SER A 262 -31.73 -3.02 17.97
C SER A 262 -32.51 -2.83 19.25
N THR A 263 -31.85 -2.30 20.27
CA THR A 263 -32.51 -2.05 21.58
C THR A 263 -33.48 -0.88 21.42
N VAL A 264 -34.73 -1.06 21.82
CA VAL A 264 -35.72 0.02 21.89
C VAL A 264 -35.28 0.98 23.00
N LEU A 265 -35.02 2.24 22.64
CA LEU A 265 -34.58 3.28 23.59
C LEU A 265 -35.72 3.69 24.52
N PRO A 266 -35.48 3.84 25.84
CA PRO A 266 -36.49 4.39 26.76
C PRO A 266 -36.72 5.88 26.51
N GLU A 267 -37.92 6.35 26.72
CA GLU A 267 -38.39 7.72 26.45
C GLU A 267 -37.81 8.82 27.35
N GLN A 268 -36.90 8.53 28.29
CA GLN A 268 -36.47 9.51 29.29
C GLN A 268 -35.01 9.94 29.16
N GLY A 269 -34.83 11.24 28.90
CA GLY A 269 -33.62 11.96 29.31
C GLY A 269 -32.37 11.74 28.51
N ALA A 270 -32.46 11.81 27.16
CA ALA A 270 -31.24 11.83 26.34
C ALA A 270 -30.32 13.03 26.68
N PRO A 271 -29.00 12.85 26.84
CA PRO A 271 -28.10 13.95 27.11
C PRO A 271 -28.14 14.94 25.93
N GLN A 272 -28.48 16.20 26.24
CA GLN A 272 -28.34 17.31 25.28
C GLN A 272 -26.84 17.64 25.19
N VAL A 273 -26.24 17.39 24.06
CA VAL A 273 -24.86 17.79 23.81
C VAL A 273 -24.90 19.10 23.01
N ALA A 274 -25.10 20.20 23.73
CA ALA A 274 -25.03 21.53 23.13
C ALA A 274 -23.60 21.81 22.64
N ALA A 275 -23.47 22.40 21.46
CA ALA A 275 -22.17 22.65 20.80
C ALA A 275 -21.20 23.46 21.71
N THR A 276 -21.74 24.39 22.51
CA THR A 276 -20.97 25.22 23.45
C THR A 276 -20.43 24.42 24.64
N ASP A 277 -21.15 23.42 25.12
CA ASP A 277 -20.74 22.68 26.33
C ASP A 277 -19.61 21.70 26.10
N VAL A 278 -19.56 21.09 24.89
CA VAL A 278 -18.49 20.13 24.52
C VAL A 278 -17.15 20.82 24.40
N ARG A 279 -17.11 21.99 23.77
CA ARG A 279 -15.85 22.71 23.48
C ARG A 279 -15.34 23.52 24.68
N GLN A 280 -16.12 23.72 25.70
CA GLN A 280 -15.75 24.38 26.97
C GLN A 280 -15.40 23.39 28.08
N GLY A 281 -15.71 22.10 27.91
CA GLY A 281 -15.52 21.07 28.92
C GLY A 281 -14.06 20.67 29.15
N LEU A 282 -13.75 20.14 30.36
CA LEU A 282 -12.44 19.65 30.73
C LEU A 282 -11.91 18.60 29.73
N HIS A 283 -12.76 17.73 29.22
CA HIS A 283 -12.39 16.68 28.27
C HIS A 283 -11.91 17.27 26.95
N TYR A 284 -12.54 18.33 26.45
CA TYR A 284 -12.09 19.01 25.25
C TYR A 284 -10.70 19.62 25.44
N GLN A 285 -10.44 20.26 26.57
CA GLN A 285 -9.12 20.81 26.89
C GLN A 285 -8.08 19.69 26.97
N GLN A 286 -8.40 18.57 27.62
CA GLN A 286 -7.50 17.40 27.65
C GLN A 286 -7.20 16.85 26.26
N LEU A 287 -8.18 16.83 25.36
CA LEU A 287 -7.96 16.41 23.97
C LEU A 287 -7.09 17.41 23.22
N ARG A 288 -7.36 18.70 23.37
CA ARG A 288 -6.57 19.78 22.77
C ARG A 288 -5.11 19.73 23.23
N ASP A 289 -4.87 19.47 24.51
CA ASP A 289 -3.54 19.34 25.10
C ASP A 289 -2.74 18.12 24.57
N ARG A 290 -3.41 17.15 23.94
CA ARG A 290 -2.75 16.03 23.27
C ARG A 290 -2.07 16.43 21.95
N PHE A 291 -2.40 17.59 21.40
CA PHE A 291 -1.81 18.11 20.17
C PHE A 291 -0.64 19.03 20.50
N PRO A 292 0.56 18.80 19.94
CA PRO A 292 1.62 19.77 20.05
C PRO A 292 1.30 21.01 19.22
N VAL A 293 1.72 22.17 19.73
CA VAL A 293 1.68 23.41 18.96
C VAL A 293 2.90 23.43 18.04
N LEU A 294 2.64 23.33 16.75
CA LEU A 294 3.67 23.29 15.75
C LEU A 294 3.92 24.69 15.18
N ASP A 295 5.20 25.07 15.05
CA ASP A 295 5.63 26.36 14.49
C ASP A 295 4.91 27.60 15.10
N GLY A 296 4.56 27.50 16.39
CA GLY A 296 3.83 28.54 17.11
C GLY A 296 2.35 28.72 16.71
N ARG A 297 1.82 27.87 15.84
CA ARG A 297 0.43 27.96 15.32
C ARG A 297 -0.56 27.17 16.18
N THR A 298 -1.20 27.87 17.10
CA THR A 298 -2.29 27.30 17.92
C THR A 298 -3.56 27.04 17.11
N GLU A 299 -3.79 27.83 16.05
CA GLU A 299 -4.98 27.82 15.20
C GLU A 299 -5.15 26.47 14.46
N LEU A 300 -4.05 25.81 14.06
CA LEU A 300 -4.12 24.50 13.40
C LEU A 300 -4.83 23.44 14.26
N VAL A 301 -4.59 23.44 15.57
CA VAL A 301 -5.24 22.48 16.49
C VAL A 301 -6.74 22.75 16.56
N ASP A 302 -7.12 24.02 16.58
CA ASP A 302 -8.53 24.42 16.60
C ASP A 302 -9.20 24.03 15.26
N GLU A 303 -8.57 24.29 14.11
CA GLU A 303 -9.05 23.85 12.79
C GLU A 303 -9.23 22.31 12.69
N LEU A 304 -8.30 21.53 13.25
CA LEU A 304 -8.39 20.06 13.27
C LEU A 304 -9.56 19.58 14.13
N LEU A 305 -9.80 20.20 15.28
CA LEU A 305 -10.91 19.83 16.14
C LEU A 305 -12.25 20.36 15.61
N GLU A 306 -12.24 21.43 14.81
CA GLU A 306 -13.41 21.95 14.09
C GLU A 306 -13.86 21.07 12.92
N LEU A 307 -13.00 20.15 12.45
CA LEU A 307 -13.43 19.11 11.51
C LEU A 307 -14.56 18.22 12.04
N TYR A 308 -14.81 18.21 13.34
CA TYR A 308 -15.87 17.37 13.92
C TYR A 308 -17.06 18.21 14.37
N THR A 309 -18.25 17.66 14.19
CA THR A 309 -19.43 18.18 14.90
C THR A 309 -19.26 17.94 16.40
N SER A 310 -19.91 18.75 17.23
CA SER A 310 -19.83 18.58 18.70
C SER A 310 -20.23 17.18 19.15
N ARG A 311 -21.24 16.60 18.51
CA ARG A 311 -21.73 15.24 18.75
C ARG A 311 -20.68 14.18 18.41
N ASN A 312 -20.07 14.24 17.22
CA ASN A 312 -19.04 13.29 16.80
C ASN A 312 -17.76 13.44 17.63
N LEU A 313 -17.36 14.67 17.93
CA LEU A 313 -16.20 14.94 18.79
C LEU A 313 -16.37 14.31 20.18
N TYR A 314 -17.54 14.52 20.81
CA TYR A 314 -17.86 13.94 22.10
C TYR A 314 -17.89 12.41 22.07
N ALA A 315 -18.50 11.83 21.03
CA ALA A 315 -18.59 10.38 20.87
C ALA A 315 -17.22 9.73 20.73
N LEU A 316 -16.37 10.25 19.81
CA LEU A 316 -15.00 9.75 19.59
C LEU A 316 -14.17 9.82 20.86
N GLN A 317 -14.21 10.97 21.56
CA GLN A 317 -13.44 11.15 22.79
C GLN A 317 -13.94 10.25 23.92
N THR A 318 -15.26 10.03 24.00
CA THR A 318 -15.83 9.13 25.00
C THR A 318 -15.36 7.69 24.77
N ILE A 319 -15.34 7.23 23.53
CA ILE A 319 -14.81 5.90 23.15
C ILE A 319 -13.32 5.82 23.47
N ALA A 320 -12.51 6.82 23.08
CA ALA A 320 -11.08 6.86 23.34
C ALA A 320 -10.77 6.73 24.85
N ASN A 321 -11.44 7.54 25.67
CA ASN A 321 -11.27 7.50 27.13
C ASN A 321 -11.67 6.14 27.73
N LYS A 322 -12.67 5.47 27.15
CA LYS A 322 -13.10 4.15 27.61
C LYS A 322 -12.13 3.06 27.20
N ILE A 323 -11.54 3.12 26.00
CA ILE A 323 -10.45 2.22 25.57
C ILE A 323 -9.30 2.33 26.57
N ASP A 324 -8.87 3.55 26.89
CA ASP A 324 -7.76 3.81 27.81
C ASP A 324 -8.04 3.31 29.24
N ALA A 325 -9.28 3.41 29.70
CA ALA A 325 -9.68 3.02 31.05
C ALA A 325 -9.92 1.51 31.24
N GLU A 326 -10.55 0.86 30.25
CA GLU A 326 -11.09 -0.51 30.40
C GLU A 326 -10.15 -1.58 29.78
N LEU A 327 -9.39 -1.25 28.71
CA LEU A 327 -8.56 -2.22 28.01
C LEU A 327 -7.13 -2.19 28.54
N ARG A 328 -6.82 -3.10 29.47
CA ARG A 328 -5.48 -3.23 30.09
C ARG A 328 -4.52 -4.10 29.28
N ASP A 329 -5.04 -5.02 28.48
CA ASP A 329 -4.24 -5.85 27.58
C ASP A 329 -3.67 -5.02 26.44
N PRO A 330 -2.34 -4.98 26.24
CA PRO A 330 -1.72 -4.14 25.20
C PRO A 330 -2.16 -4.52 23.78
N ALA A 331 -2.41 -5.81 23.52
CA ALA A 331 -2.83 -6.28 22.19
C ALA A 331 -4.25 -5.80 21.87
N LEU A 332 -5.18 -5.96 22.82
CA LEU A 332 -6.55 -5.48 22.69
C LEU A 332 -6.58 -3.95 22.62
N SER A 333 -5.85 -3.25 23.48
CA SER A 333 -5.75 -1.80 23.44
C SER A 333 -5.26 -1.29 22.08
N ALA A 334 -4.24 -1.92 21.49
CA ALA A 334 -3.72 -1.54 20.17
C ALA A 334 -4.77 -1.76 19.06
N VAL A 335 -5.47 -2.91 19.06
CA VAL A 335 -6.54 -3.23 18.10
C VAL A 335 -7.66 -2.19 18.16
N PHE A 336 -8.15 -1.85 19.36
CA PHE A 336 -9.27 -0.91 19.50
C PHE A 336 -8.86 0.54 19.20
N ARG A 337 -7.64 0.93 19.49
CA ARG A 337 -7.09 2.23 19.06
C ARG A 337 -6.95 2.32 17.55
N LEU A 338 -6.52 1.23 16.89
CA LEU A 338 -6.45 1.15 15.43
C LEU A 338 -7.85 1.25 14.79
N ALA A 339 -8.85 0.57 15.35
CA ALA A 339 -10.25 0.71 14.94
C ALA A 339 -10.76 2.14 15.11
N LEU A 340 -10.39 2.80 16.21
CA LEU A 340 -10.76 4.20 16.43
C LEU A 340 -10.06 5.15 15.43
N ALA A 341 -8.81 4.88 15.06
CA ALA A 341 -8.12 5.62 13.99
C ALA A 341 -8.90 5.59 12.67
N ALA A 342 -9.44 4.41 12.32
CA ALA A 342 -10.26 4.24 11.11
C ALA A 342 -11.55 5.09 11.14
N CYS A 343 -12.02 5.49 12.32
CA CYS A 343 -13.20 6.35 12.48
C CYS A 343 -12.89 7.85 12.33
N LEU A 344 -11.64 8.30 12.49
CA LEU A 344 -11.32 9.73 12.58
C LEU A 344 -11.76 10.51 11.35
N LEU A 345 -11.41 10.06 10.14
CA LEU A 345 -11.78 10.78 8.92
C LEU A 345 -13.26 10.58 8.54
N PRO A 346 -13.84 9.37 8.57
CA PRO A 346 -15.28 9.18 8.29
C PRO A 346 -16.22 9.90 9.24
N ALA A 347 -15.80 10.15 10.49
CA ALA A 347 -16.56 10.90 11.48
C ALA A 347 -16.41 12.42 11.35
N SER A 348 -15.53 12.89 10.45
CA SER A 348 -15.20 14.30 10.28
C SER A 348 -16.00 14.95 9.15
N ARG A 349 -15.90 16.27 9.03
CA ARG A 349 -16.43 17.08 7.93
C ARG A 349 -15.76 16.80 6.58
N LEU A 350 -14.68 16.00 6.54
CA LEU A 350 -14.07 15.51 5.31
C LEU A 350 -14.93 14.46 4.60
N ASN A 351 -15.96 13.93 5.26
CA ASN A 351 -16.92 12.99 4.68
C ASN A 351 -17.95 13.75 3.83
N GLY A 352 -17.69 13.89 2.54
CA GLY A 352 -18.53 14.63 1.59
C GLY A 352 -19.85 13.93 1.23
N TYR A 353 -20.86 14.69 0.79
CA TYR A 353 -22.13 14.17 0.30
C TYR A 353 -22.63 14.96 -0.92
N PRO A 354 -23.08 14.30 -2.01
CA PRO A 354 -22.75 12.91 -2.34
C PRO A 354 -21.22 12.78 -2.52
N GLY A 355 -20.65 11.59 -2.30
CA GLY A 355 -19.23 11.38 -2.50
C GLY A 355 -18.58 10.51 -1.43
N ARG A 356 -17.26 10.53 -1.38
CA ARG A 356 -16.41 9.75 -0.50
C ARG A 356 -15.72 10.60 0.57
N VAL A 357 -15.09 9.95 1.53
CA VAL A 357 -14.26 10.60 2.54
C VAL A 357 -13.00 11.14 1.86
N ALA A 358 -12.79 12.46 1.93
CA ALA A 358 -11.58 13.10 1.44
C ALA A 358 -10.39 12.81 2.35
N SER A 359 -9.16 12.92 1.80
CA SER A 359 -7.94 12.92 2.60
C SER A 359 -7.88 14.14 3.50
N LEU A 360 -7.26 14.00 4.66
CA LEU A 360 -6.84 15.15 5.44
C LEU A 360 -5.58 15.74 4.81
N ARG A 361 -5.62 17.00 4.46
CA ARG A 361 -4.48 17.74 3.90
C ARG A 361 -4.24 19.02 4.70
N ILE A 362 -3.06 19.14 5.28
CA ILE A 362 -2.57 20.37 5.93
C ILE A 362 -1.56 21.02 4.97
N SER A 363 -1.76 22.26 4.60
CA SER A 363 -0.87 22.98 3.69
C SER A 363 -0.69 24.42 4.14
N GLY A 364 0.55 24.84 4.30
CA GLY A 364 0.88 26.17 4.85
C GLY A 364 0.41 26.34 6.31
N GLY A 365 0.27 25.21 7.05
CA GLY A 365 -0.20 25.19 8.43
C GLY A 365 -1.71 25.32 8.61
N HIS A 366 -2.50 25.14 7.55
CA HIS A 366 -3.96 25.20 7.58
C HIS A 366 -4.59 23.93 7.00
N VAL A 367 -5.73 23.53 7.56
CA VAL A 367 -6.51 22.39 7.07
C VAL A 367 -7.23 22.77 5.77
N ARG A 368 -7.02 21.99 4.70
CA ARG A 368 -7.74 22.17 3.43
C ARG A 368 -9.12 21.54 3.51
N GLN A 369 -10.14 22.34 3.20
CA GLN A 369 -11.53 21.86 3.17
C GLN A 369 -11.87 21.30 1.77
N PRO A 370 -12.58 20.16 1.68
CA PRO A 370 -13.05 19.64 0.40
C PRO A 370 -14.08 20.57 -0.25
N ALA A 371 -14.14 20.55 -1.59
CA ALA A 371 -15.04 21.39 -2.39
C ALA A 371 -16.53 20.96 -2.33
N SER A 372 -16.85 19.79 -1.71
CA SER A 372 -18.23 19.30 -1.63
C SER A 372 -19.16 20.30 -0.92
N ARG A 373 -20.36 20.50 -1.47
CA ARG A 373 -21.39 21.43 -0.95
C ARG A 373 -22.01 20.97 0.38
N TYR A 374 -22.07 19.66 0.58
CA TYR A 374 -22.61 19.02 1.77
C TYR A 374 -21.59 18.07 2.41
N GLN A 375 -21.81 17.74 3.69
CA GLN A 375 -21.02 16.79 4.46
C GLN A 375 -21.93 15.83 5.21
N ARG A 376 -21.43 14.61 5.44
CA ARG A 376 -22.09 13.59 6.26
C ARG A 376 -21.55 13.62 7.67
N GLU A 377 -22.44 13.71 8.64
CA GLU A 377 -22.15 13.37 10.02
C GLU A 377 -22.60 11.93 10.24
N THR A 378 -21.68 11.00 10.24
CA THR A 378 -21.97 9.57 10.41
C THR A 378 -21.98 9.21 11.89
N ASN A 379 -22.86 8.32 12.30
CA ASN A 379 -22.95 7.80 13.65
C ASN A 379 -21.64 7.12 14.06
N VAL A 380 -20.95 7.67 15.04
CA VAL A 380 -19.61 7.21 15.46
C VAL A 380 -19.64 5.79 16.02
N TRP A 381 -20.71 5.40 16.72
CA TRP A 381 -20.79 4.02 17.22
C TRP A 381 -20.83 3.00 16.06
N ARG A 382 -21.60 3.29 15.03
CA ARG A 382 -21.67 2.45 13.83
C ARG A 382 -20.35 2.37 13.07
N LEU A 383 -19.66 3.50 12.94
CA LEU A 383 -18.31 3.52 12.36
C LEU A 383 -17.36 2.65 13.18
N PHE A 384 -17.41 2.79 14.51
CA PHE A 384 -16.51 2.05 15.40
C PHE A 384 -16.80 0.54 15.40
N GLU A 385 -18.07 0.14 15.41
CA GLU A 385 -18.49 -1.27 15.29
C GLU A 385 -17.98 -1.90 13.98
N THR A 386 -18.14 -1.20 12.85
CA THR A 386 -17.61 -1.64 11.56
C THR A 386 -16.08 -1.70 11.56
N ALA A 387 -15.42 -0.68 12.08
CA ALA A 387 -13.96 -0.65 12.13
C ALA A 387 -13.37 -1.75 13.02
N VAL A 388 -14.02 -2.08 14.14
CA VAL A 388 -13.60 -3.23 14.97
C VAL A 388 -13.77 -4.55 14.22
N ASP A 389 -14.85 -4.73 13.46
CA ASP A 389 -15.06 -5.93 12.64
C ASP A 389 -14.04 -6.06 11.50
N ASP A 390 -13.70 -4.93 10.85
CA ASP A 390 -12.65 -4.88 9.82
C ASP A 390 -11.28 -5.27 10.41
N VAL A 391 -10.89 -4.68 11.56
CA VAL A 391 -9.63 -5.03 12.23
C VAL A 391 -9.64 -6.49 12.69
N ARG A 392 -10.75 -6.97 13.26
CA ARG A 392 -10.92 -8.37 13.67
C ARG A 392 -10.75 -9.32 12.49
N THR A 393 -11.33 -8.98 11.35
CA THR A 393 -11.24 -9.79 10.12
C THR A 393 -9.81 -9.80 9.60
N ALA A 394 -9.11 -8.66 9.57
CA ALA A 394 -7.71 -8.57 9.18
C ALA A 394 -6.83 -9.41 10.12
N VAL A 395 -7.00 -9.27 11.44
CA VAL A 395 -6.26 -10.05 12.45
C VAL A 395 -6.52 -11.54 12.31
N ALA A 396 -7.78 -11.95 12.04
CA ALA A 396 -8.13 -13.35 11.82
C ALA A 396 -7.48 -13.94 10.54
N ALA A 397 -7.40 -13.15 9.48
CA ALA A 397 -6.72 -13.55 8.24
C ALA A 397 -5.22 -13.80 8.48
N LEU A 398 -4.59 -12.98 9.33
CA LEU A 398 -3.19 -13.11 9.69
C LEU A 398 -2.90 -14.29 10.65
N GLY A 399 -3.92 -14.78 11.35
CA GLY A 399 -3.75 -15.72 12.47
C GLY A 399 -3.50 -17.17 12.12
N ARG A 400 -3.52 -17.57 10.84
CA ARG A 400 -3.42 -18.97 10.44
C ARG A 400 -2.03 -19.60 10.65
N ASP A 401 -0.96 -18.80 10.66
CA ASP A 401 0.44 -19.29 10.69
C ASP A 401 1.18 -18.87 11.99
N ARG A 402 0.52 -18.91 13.13
CA ARG A 402 1.00 -18.22 14.35
C ARG A 402 2.15 -18.88 15.07
N ARG A 403 3.27 -18.14 15.13
CA ARG A 403 4.09 -18.07 16.36
C ARG A 403 3.76 -16.76 17.07
N PRO A 404 3.54 -16.75 18.40
CA PRO A 404 3.23 -15.53 19.14
C PRO A 404 4.43 -14.59 19.11
N ALA A 405 4.22 -13.34 18.72
CA ALA A 405 5.20 -12.30 18.89
C ALA A 405 5.30 -11.90 20.36
N ARG A 406 6.53 -11.74 20.85
CA ARG A 406 6.86 -11.27 22.19
C ARG A 406 7.87 -10.14 22.07
N PHE A 407 7.49 -8.98 22.55
CA PHE A 407 8.34 -7.80 22.47
C PHE A 407 9.44 -7.84 23.53
N ALA A 408 10.67 -7.62 23.10
CA ALA A 408 11.82 -7.38 23.95
C ALA A 408 11.89 -5.89 24.33
N ALA A 409 12.25 -5.58 25.56
CA ALA A 409 12.49 -4.20 25.99
C ALA A 409 13.87 -3.68 25.54
N GLY A 410 14.80 -4.58 25.28
CA GLY A 410 16.14 -4.28 24.79
C GLY A 410 16.75 -5.44 24.03
N LEU A 411 17.92 -5.18 23.44
CA LEU A 411 18.62 -6.16 22.60
C LEU A 411 19.04 -7.41 23.37
N GLU A 412 19.37 -7.26 24.66
CA GLU A 412 19.78 -8.37 25.54
C GLU A 412 18.66 -9.37 25.83
N GLU A 413 17.41 -8.95 25.70
CA GLU A 413 16.24 -9.82 25.88
C GLU A 413 15.90 -10.56 24.58
N LEU A 414 16.31 -10.02 23.43
CA LEU A 414 15.98 -10.59 22.12
C LEU A 414 16.63 -11.98 21.95
N GLY A 415 15.82 -13.03 21.97
CA GLY A 415 16.31 -14.41 21.89
C GLY A 415 16.89 -14.96 23.19
N GLY A 416 16.67 -14.27 24.32
CA GLY A 416 17.00 -14.73 25.64
C GLY A 416 16.13 -15.88 26.14
N MET A 417 16.25 -16.21 27.45
CA MET A 417 15.50 -17.33 28.05
C MET A 417 13.99 -17.11 28.11
N GLY A 418 13.53 -15.83 27.97
CA GLY A 418 12.09 -15.44 27.92
C GLY A 418 11.42 -15.70 26.58
N ALA A 419 12.21 -16.05 25.55
CA ALA A 419 11.73 -16.28 24.17
C ALA A 419 11.13 -15.03 23.48
N GLU A 420 11.55 -13.81 23.89
CA GLU A 420 11.25 -12.56 23.19
C GLU A 420 11.88 -12.64 21.80
N ASN A 421 11.08 -12.29 20.78
CA ASN A 421 11.44 -12.48 19.37
C ASN A 421 11.27 -11.24 18.51
N VAL A 422 10.78 -10.13 19.06
CA VAL A 422 10.61 -8.84 18.36
C VAL A 422 11.22 -7.72 19.21
N LEU A 423 12.12 -6.96 18.62
CA LEU A 423 12.58 -5.69 19.17
C LEU A 423 12.09 -4.55 18.27
N TRP A 424 11.34 -3.60 18.82
CA TRP A 424 10.91 -2.41 18.10
C TRP A 424 11.72 -1.19 18.55
N ILE A 425 12.42 -0.56 17.61
CA ILE A 425 13.26 0.61 17.86
C ILE A 425 12.62 1.82 17.18
N ARG A 426 12.17 2.78 17.97
CA ARG A 426 11.62 4.02 17.43
C ARG A 426 12.75 4.95 17.02
N CYS A 427 13.22 4.81 15.80
CA CYS A 427 14.29 5.63 15.25
C CYS A 427 14.16 5.77 13.73
N ARG A 428 14.87 6.74 13.18
CA ARG A 428 15.01 6.87 11.73
C ARG A 428 15.95 5.81 11.17
N PRO A 429 15.70 5.32 9.93
CA PRO A 429 16.57 4.32 9.28
C PRO A 429 18.06 4.72 9.28
N ALA A 430 18.35 6.01 9.09
CA ALA A 430 19.72 6.53 9.04
C ALA A 430 20.54 6.36 10.34
N VAL A 431 19.91 6.06 11.47
CA VAL A 431 20.58 5.90 12.76
C VAL A 431 20.37 4.53 13.41
N ILE A 432 19.69 3.60 12.73
CA ILE A 432 19.37 2.27 13.29
C ILE A 432 20.61 1.50 13.75
N GLY A 433 21.72 1.62 13.03
CA GLY A 433 23.00 0.98 13.38
C GLY A 433 23.62 1.46 14.69
N GLN A 434 23.18 2.61 15.24
CA GLN A 434 23.64 3.09 16.55
C GLN A 434 23.03 2.31 17.72
N TYR A 435 21.90 1.63 17.47
CA TYR A 435 21.17 0.83 18.45
C TYR A 435 21.55 -0.66 18.39
N LEU A 436 22.34 -1.06 17.41
CA LEU A 436 22.69 -2.45 17.16
C LEU A 436 24.22 -2.59 17.14
N PRO A 437 24.78 -3.68 17.72
CA PRO A 437 26.20 -3.99 17.55
C PRO A 437 26.53 -4.26 16.07
N ALA A 438 27.76 -4.02 15.68
CA ALA A 438 28.24 -4.43 14.37
C ALA A 438 28.11 -5.95 14.19
N ASP A 439 27.83 -6.39 12.98
CA ASP A 439 27.74 -7.81 12.61
C ASP A 439 26.74 -8.62 13.47
N HIS A 440 25.64 -7.99 13.87
CA HIS A 440 24.65 -8.60 14.77
C HIS A 440 23.49 -9.29 14.01
N VAL A 441 23.03 -8.72 12.90
CA VAL A 441 21.87 -9.24 12.15
C VAL A 441 22.31 -10.12 10.99
N ASP A 442 21.51 -11.16 10.71
CA ASP A 442 21.80 -12.14 9.66
C ASP A 442 21.27 -11.69 8.29
N MET A 443 20.18 -10.93 8.27
CA MET A 443 19.54 -10.41 7.08
C MET A 443 18.94 -9.03 7.33
N VAL A 444 19.01 -8.15 6.33
CA VAL A 444 18.20 -6.94 6.24
C VAL A 444 17.18 -7.15 5.13
N LEU A 445 15.90 -6.95 5.41
CA LEU A 445 14.80 -7.06 4.45
C LEU A 445 13.83 -5.91 4.66
N SER A 446 13.72 -5.04 3.68
CA SER A 446 12.82 -3.90 3.74
C SER A 446 12.09 -3.66 2.44
N ALA A 447 10.80 -3.33 2.56
CA ALA A 447 10.05 -2.68 1.50
C ALA A 447 10.09 -1.16 1.75
N ILE A 448 10.73 -0.43 0.84
CA ILE A 448 10.89 1.01 0.97
C ILE A 448 9.77 1.68 0.19
N ALA A 449 8.79 2.23 0.91
CA ALA A 449 7.74 3.06 0.34
C ALA A 449 8.30 4.41 -0.16
N ASN A 450 7.50 5.11 -0.95
CA ASN A 450 7.80 6.50 -1.34
C ASN A 450 7.90 7.39 -0.10
N ALA A 451 8.57 8.53 -0.23
CA ALA A 451 8.56 9.54 0.83
C ALA A 451 7.10 9.90 1.18
N PRO A 452 6.75 10.02 2.48
CA PRO A 452 5.37 10.23 2.88
C PRO A 452 4.82 11.52 2.25
N SER A 453 3.63 11.42 1.70
CA SER A 453 2.89 12.55 1.14
C SER A 453 2.42 13.51 2.24
N VAL A 454 2.02 14.71 1.86
CA VAL A 454 1.41 15.67 2.78
C VAL A 454 0.16 15.10 3.46
N ASP A 455 -0.62 14.30 2.73
CA ASP A 455 -1.83 13.67 3.25
C ASP A 455 -1.52 12.60 4.30
N GLU A 456 -0.48 11.78 4.06
CA GLU A 456 0.01 10.78 5.02
C GLU A 456 0.54 11.44 6.29
N LEU A 457 1.38 12.46 6.17
CA LEU A 457 1.88 13.23 7.33
C LEU A 457 0.76 13.92 8.11
N SER A 458 -0.24 14.46 7.40
CA SER A 458 -1.40 15.12 8.04
C SER A 458 -2.23 14.12 8.83
N PHE A 459 -2.47 12.94 8.28
CA PHE A 459 -3.18 11.87 8.97
C PHE A 459 -2.38 11.32 10.14
N GLU A 460 -1.08 11.11 9.97
CA GLU A 460 -0.20 10.63 11.04
C GLU A 460 -0.18 11.60 12.23
N TYR A 461 -0.11 12.91 11.96
CA TYR A 461 -0.20 13.92 13.02
C TYR A 461 -1.53 13.85 13.77
N LEU A 462 -2.64 13.79 13.03
CA LEU A 462 -3.99 13.65 13.62
C LEU A 462 -4.09 12.37 14.47
N ALA A 463 -3.78 11.23 13.89
CA ALA A 463 -3.95 9.93 14.54
C ALA A 463 -3.03 9.76 15.77
N THR A 464 -1.77 10.17 15.64
CA THR A 464 -0.80 10.11 16.76
C THR A 464 -1.25 11.00 17.92
N SER A 465 -1.65 12.24 17.63
CA SER A 465 -2.12 13.17 18.68
C SER A 465 -3.38 12.62 19.37
N TRP A 466 -4.35 12.12 18.61
CA TRP A 466 -5.60 11.57 19.15
C TRP A 466 -5.38 10.33 20.04
N LEU A 467 -4.58 9.37 19.55
CA LEU A 467 -4.55 8.00 20.09
C LEU A 467 -3.37 7.76 21.04
N ILE A 468 -2.25 8.44 20.81
CA ILE A 468 -1.02 8.22 21.58
C ILE A 468 -0.76 9.44 22.49
N GLY A 469 -0.80 10.65 21.91
CA GLY A 469 -0.71 11.89 22.67
C GLY A 469 0.46 12.79 22.26
N ARG A 470 0.59 13.88 22.98
CA ARG A 470 1.49 15.00 22.66
C ARG A 470 2.95 14.60 22.52
N GLU A 471 3.50 13.90 23.50
CA GLU A 471 4.92 13.51 23.51
C GLU A 471 5.30 12.70 22.26
N ALA A 472 4.40 11.82 21.83
CA ALA A 472 4.62 11.03 20.62
C ALA A 472 4.50 11.91 19.35
N ALA A 473 3.51 12.80 19.30
CA ALA A 473 3.32 13.68 18.15
C ALA A 473 4.43 14.72 17.99
N GLU A 474 5.10 15.13 19.07
CA GLU A 474 6.28 16.02 19.04
C GLU A 474 7.51 15.37 18.39
N THR A 475 7.54 14.04 18.25
CA THR A 475 8.65 13.33 17.58
C THR A 475 8.51 13.28 16.05
N LEU A 476 7.33 13.63 15.52
CA LEU A 476 7.05 13.62 14.09
C LEU A 476 7.75 14.77 13.38
N ARG A 477 8.15 14.51 12.13
CA ARG A 477 8.71 15.54 11.25
C ARG A 477 7.62 16.11 10.36
N LEU A 478 7.12 17.26 10.73
CA LEU A 478 5.93 17.85 10.13
C LEU A 478 6.24 19.16 9.38
N GLU A 479 7.53 19.46 9.16
CA GLU A 479 7.98 20.65 8.43
C GLU A 479 7.31 20.79 7.04
N PRO A 480 7.06 19.67 6.29
CA PRO A 480 6.38 19.76 4.99
C PRO A 480 4.94 20.31 5.07
N LEU A 481 4.30 20.23 6.24
CA LEU A 481 2.93 20.75 6.43
C LEU A 481 2.88 22.29 6.49
N PHE A 482 4.01 22.95 6.75
CA PHE A 482 4.11 24.39 6.96
C PHE A 482 4.77 25.15 5.81
N GLY A 483 5.61 24.50 5.04
CA GLY A 483 6.27 25.07 3.88
C GLY A 483 5.37 25.14 2.65
N SER A 484 5.54 26.16 1.80
CA SER A 484 5.25 26.00 0.38
C SER A 484 6.11 24.82 -0.08
N SER A 485 5.47 23.77 -0.57
CA SER A 485 6.11 22.48 -0.94
C SER A 485 7.56 22.70 -1.33
N PRO A 486 8.56 22.24 -0.57
CA PRO A 486 9.91 22.28 -1.11
C PRO A 486 9.81 21.48 -2.41
N ALA A 487 10.21 22.11 -3.52
CA ALA A 487 10.51 21.35 -4.71
C ALA A 487 11.33 20.16 -4.22
N ARG A 488 10.84 18.92 -4.41
CA ARG A 488 11.56 17.70 -4.02
C ARG A 488 12.97 17.89 -4.56
N SER A 489 13.94 18.13 -3.68
CA SER A 489 15.31 18.17 -4.14
C SER A 489 15.64 16.70 -4.44
N ASP A 490 15.76 16.38 -5.71
CA ASP A 490 16.04 15.01 -6.21
C ASP A 490 17.24 14.34 -5.50
N GLY A 491 18.05 15.13 -4.82
CA GLY A 491 19.18 14.65 -4.01
C GLY A 491 18.85 14.27 -2.55
N ALA A 492 17.76 14.78 -1.96
CA ALA A 492 17.49 14.56 -0.54
C ALA A 492 17.08 13.11 -0.24
N GLU A 493 16.26 12.51 -1.10
CA GLU A 493 15.85 11.11 -0.95
C GLU A 493 17.06 10.17 -1.14
N ALA A 494 17.88 10.39 -2.19
CA ALA A 494 19.09 9.60 -2.42
C ALA A 494 20.08 9.70 -1.25
N THR A 495 20.24 10.89 -0.65
CA THR A 495 21.09 11.11 0.54
C THR A 495 20.53 10.39 1.77
N ALA A 496 19.21 10.46 2.00
CA ALA A 496 18.57 9.76 3.11
C ALA A 496 18.72 8.23 2.98
N LEU A 497 18.51 7.71 1.76
CA LEU A 497 18.67 6.30 1.46
C LEU A 497 20.13 5.83 1.66
N ARG A 498 21.10 6.62 1.23
CA ARG A 498 22.52 6.33 1.44
C ARG A 498 22.88 6.21 2.91
N HIS A 499 22.47 7.15 3.76
CA HIS A 499 22.71 7.10 5.20
C HIS A 499 21.99 5.90 5.86
N ALA A 500 20.77 5.63 5.46
CA ALA A 500 19.98 4.54 6.00
C ALA A 500 20.58 3.16 5.65
N MET A 501 20.96 2.95 4.39
CA MET A 501 21.58 1.70 3.97
C MET A 501 22.96 1.50 4.62
N ALA A 502 23.80 2.55 4.75
CA ALA A 502 25.07 2.48 5.45
C ALA A 502 24.89 2.12 6.93
N SER A 503 23.90 2.73 7.59
CA SER A 503 23.55 2.48 8.99
C SER A 503 23.10 1.02 9.20
N ALA A 504 22.19 0.50 8.38
CA ALA A 504 21.73 -0.87 8.47
C ALA A 504 22.81 -1.89 8.08
N ALA A 505 23.62 -1.60 7.07
CA ALA A 505 24.72 -2.46 6.65
C ALA A 505 25.82 -2.63 7.72
N SER A 506 26.00 -1.62 8.61
CA SER A 506 26.94 -1.73 9.73
C SER A 506 26.57 -2.85 10.71
N ALA A 507 25.28 -3.08 10.93
CA ALA A 507 24.76 -4.15 11.79
C ALA A 507 24.68 -5.51 11.11
N LEU A 508 24.75 -5.58 9.76
CA LEU A 508 24.65 -6.82 9.00
C LEU A 508 25.95 -7.64 9.13
N LYS A 509 25.83 -8.94 9.34
CA LYS A 509 26.98 -9.87 9.35
C LYS A 509 27.66 -9.97 8.00
N PRO A 510 28.98 -10.26 7.95
CA PRO A 510 29.63 -10.73 6.71
C PRO A 510 28.86 -11.91 6.12
N ASP A 511 28.78 -12.00 4.80
CA ASP A 511 27.96 -12.95 4.03
C ASP A 511 26.43 -12.79 4.21
N GLY A 512 25.97 -11.85 5.03
CA GLY A 512 24.57 -11.54 5.22
C GLY A 512 23.94 -10.87 3.97
N TRP A 513 22.65 -11.04 3.83
CA TRP A 513 21.86 -10.48 2.71
C TRP A 513 21.17 -9.19 3.11
N PHE A 514 21.18 -8.25 2.18
CA PHE A 514 20.46 -6.99 2.27
C PHE A 514 19.50 -6.88 1.08
N VAL A 515 18.21 -7.04 1.32
CA VAL A 515 17.18 -7.02 0.29
C VAL A 515 16.34 -5.76 0.40
N VAL A 516 16.25 -5.03 -0.71
CA VAL A 516 15.47 -3.80 -0.85
C VAL A 516 14.38 -4.04 -1.88
N MET A 517 13.13 -3.90 -1.46
CA MET A 517 11.96 -3.94 -2.34
C MET A 517 11.47 -2.51 -2.55
N LEU A 518 11.49 -2.02 -3.78
CA LEU A 518 10.98 -0.72 -4.19
C LEU A 518 9.62 -0.91 -4.87
N GLU A 519 8.62 -0.13 -4.48
CA GLU A 519 7.35 -0.06 -5.19
C GLU A 519 7.42 0.99 -6.30
N GLY A 520 6.76 0.69 -7.43
CA GLY A 520 6.75 1.53 -8.63
C GLY A 520 7.92 1.26 -9.56
N ASP A 521 7.91 1.97 -10.69
CA ASP A 521 8.87 1.87 -11.78
C ASP A 521 9.68 3.18 -11.92
N ASP A 522 10.25 3.65 -10.80
CA ASP A 522 11.05 4.88 -10.77
C ASP A 522 12.56 4.56 -10.95
N PRO A 523 13.15 4.87 -12.12
CA PRO A 523 14.56 4.61 -12.39
C PRO A 523 15.49 5.40 -11.44
N ASP A 524 15.12 6.59 -10.98
CA ASP A 524 15.97 7.41 -10.12
C ASP A 524 16.08 6.79 -8.72
N ARG A 525 15.00 6.23 -8.20
CA ARG A 525 15.01 5.49 -6.92
C ARG A 525 15.82 4.19 -7.02
N LEU A 526 15.70 3.47 -8.14
CA LEU A 526 16.52 2.29 -8.39
C LEU A 526 18.01 2.65 -8.39
N LEU A 527 18.39 3.70 -9.13
CA LEU A 527 19.78 4.18 -9.18
C LEU A 527 20.28 4.66 -7.82
N ALA A 528 19.41 5.35 -7.05
CA ALA A 528 19.72 5.79 -5.70
C ALA A 528 19.96 4.61 -4.75
N ALA A 529 19.10 3.57 -4.78
CA ALA A 529 19.26 2.38 -3.96
C ALA A 529 20.53 1.59 -4.33
N ALA A 530 20.79 1.39 -5.64
CA ALA A 530 21.97 0.66 -6.10
C ALA A 530 23.28 1.38 -5.70
N THR A 531 23.34 2.71 -5.91
CA THR A 531 24.52 3.50 -5.52
C THR A 531 24.69 3.60 -4.01
N ALA A 532 23.59 3.69 -3.24
CA ALA A 532 23.59 3.66 -1.79
C ALA A 532 24.16 2.34 -1.24
N GLY A 533 23.74 1.20 -1.81
CA GLY A 533 24.27 -0.12 -1.49
C GLY A 533 25.77 -0.23 -1.74
N ALA A 534 26.22 0.23 -2.92
CA ALA A 534 27.64 0.24 -3.26
C ALA A 534 28.47 1.16 -2.35
N ALA A 535 27.91 2.31 -1.93
CA ALA A 535 28.55 3.21 -0.97
C ALA A 535 28.62 2.58 0.45
N ALA A 536 27.67 1.72 0.80
CA ALA A 536 27.64 0.95 2.04
C ALA A 536 28.51 -0.32 2.00
N GLU A 537 29.34 -0.47 0.97
CA GLU A 537 30.20 -1.66 0.73
C GLU A 537 29.45 -2.96 0.52
N LEU A 538 28.21 -2.89 0.07
CA LEU A 538 27.41 -4.04 -0.32
C LEU A 538 27.67 -4.38 -1.81
N GLU A 539 27.69 -5.67 -2.12
CA GLU A 539 27.77 -6.19 -3.49
C GLU A 539 26.34 -6.40 -4.05
N LEU A 540 25.98 -5.70 -5.11
CA LEU A 540 24.72 -5.93 -5.85
C LEU A 540 24.83 -7.23 -6.62
N VAL A 541 24.05 -8.23 -6.20
CA VAL A 541 24.09 -9.59 -6.80
C VAL A 541 23.08 -9.75 -7.91
N ASP A 542 21.84 -9.24 -7.67
CA ASP A 542 20.73 -9.38 -8.62
C ASP A 542 19.74 -8.22 -8.50
N VAL A 543 18.99 -8.00 -9.59
CA VAL A 543 17.86 -7.07 -9.65
C VAL A 543 16.70 -7.79 -10.31
N ILE A 544 15.59 -7.92 -9.60
CA ILE A 544 14.35 -8.49 -10.13
C ILE A 544 13.39 -7.35 -10.46
N HIS A 545 12.94 -7.29 -11.71
CA HIS A 545 12.07 -6.24 -12.20
C HIS A 545 10.67 -6.81 -12.48
N ARG A 546 9.65 -6.27 -11.84
CA ARG A 546 8.24 -6.65 -12.02
C ARG A 546 7.50 -5.52 -12.71
N GLU A 547 6.86 -5.85 -13.84
CA GLU A 547 5.91 -4.97 -14.53
C GLU A 547 4.52 -5.58 -14.48
N SER A 548 3.55 -4.81 -13.99
CA SER A 548 2.17 -5.25 -13.90
C SER A 548 1.22 -4.08 -13.63
N ARG A 549 0.28 -3.87 -14.53
CA ARG A 549 -0.83 -2.92 -14.31
C ARG A 549 -1.80 -3.39 -13.23
N ARG A 550 -1.86 -4.70 -12.98
CA ARG A 550 -2.79 -5.33 -12.05
C ARG A 550 -2.27 -5.36 -10.63
N SER A 551 -1.01 -5.78 -10.45
CA SER A 551 -0.39 -5.94 -9.14
C SER A 551 0.60 -4.82 -8.79
N GLY A 552 0.73 -3.83 -9.68
CA GLY A 552 1.69 -2.73 -9.57
C GLY A 552 3.10 -3.12 -9.97
N ASP A 553 3.85 -2.14 -10.46
CA ASP A 553 5.26 -2.29 -10.78
C ASP A 553 6.11 -2.37 -9.52
N GLY A 554 7.32 -2.91 -9.64
CA GLY A 554 8.25 -2.96 -8.52
C GLY A 554 9.62 -3.52 -8.90
N VAL A 555 10.61 -3.14 -8.11
CA VAL A 555 11.98 -3.59 -8.29
C VAL A 555 12.52 -4.12 -6.97
N THR A 556 13.12 -5.31 -6.99
CA THR A 556 13.81 -5.88 -5.83
C THR A 556 15.31 -5.96 -6.11
N LEU A 557 16.10 -5.33 -5.23
CA LEU A 557 17.56 -5.37 -5.30
C LEU A 557 18.09 -6.30 -4.20
N HIS A 558 18.89 -7.27 -4.60
CA HIS A 558 19.56 -8.20 -3.71
C HIS A 558 21.04 -7.85 -3.57
N PHE A 559 21.43 -7.47 -2.36
CA PHE A 559 22.82 -7.20 -2.03
C PHE A 559 23.33 -8.25 -1.05
N ARG A 560 24.64 -8.49 -1.10
CA ARG A 560 25.38 -9.31 -0.12
C ARG A 560 26.46 -8.45 0.52
N LYS A 561 26.67 -8.59 1.82
CA LYS A 561 27.82 -7.99 2.50
C LYS A 561 29.03 -8.90 2.28
N PRO A 562 30.10 -8.45 1.57
CA PRO A 562 31.26 -9.29 1.30
C PRO A 562 31.96 -9.72 2.59
N SER A 563 32.45 -10.96 2.64
CA SER A 563 33.30 -11.45 3.72
C SER A 563 34.69 -10.78 3.71
N ALA A 564 35.43 -10.90 4.79
CA ALA A 564 36.81 -10.43 4.83
C ALA A 564 37.70 -11.14 3.77
N GLU A 565 37.40 -12.41 3.48
CA GLU A 565 38.12 -13.21 2.49
C GLU A 565 37.81 -12.72 1.06
N ASP A 566 36.54 -12.40 0.76
CA ASP A 566 36.14 -11.84 -0.53
C ASP A 566 36.83 -10.49 -0.78
N ARG A 567 36.85 -9.61 0.23
CA ARG A 567 37.53 -8.31 0.14
C ARG A 567 39.02 -8.45 -0.11
N LEU A 568 39.69 -9.43 0.53
CA LEU A 568 41.10 -9.73 0.29
C LEU A 568 41.31 -10.27 -1.13
N ARG A 569 40.44 -11.15 -1.62
CA ARG A 569 40.50 -11.71 -2.97
C ARG A 569 40.37 -10.60 -4.02
N ASP A 570 39.38 -9.72 -3.86
CA ASP A 570 39.17 -8.56 -4.73
C ASP A 570 40.35 -7.60 -4.69
N ALA A 571 40.90 -7.32 -3.52
CA ALA A 571 42.07 -6.47 -3.39
C ALA A 571 43.31 -7.07 -4.06
N VAL A 572 43.48 -8.40 -4.02
CA VAL A 572 44.59 -9.10 -4.67
C VAL A 572 44.40 -9.15 -6.17
N GLN A 573 43.16 -9.38 -6.66
CA GLN A 573 42.84 -9.39 -8.08
C GLN A 573 42.92 -8.01 -8.72
N ALA A 574 42.54 -6.95 -7.97
CA ALA A 574 42.62 -5.57 -8.44
C ALA A 574 44.05 -5.02 -8.47
N ARG A 575 45.00 -5.64 -7.78
CA ARG A 575 46.38 -5.17 -7.66
C ARG A 575 47.20 -5.15 -8.96
N PRO A 576 47.10 -6.12 -9.87
CA PRO A 576 47.83 -6.10 -11.14
C PRO A 576 47.42 -5.00 -12.11
N LEU A 577 46.18 -4.56 -12.08
CA LEU A 577 45.62 -3.50 -12.93
C LEU A 577 45.98 -2.08 -12.47
N ARG A 578 46.54 -1.93 -11.25
CA ARG A 578 46.85 -0.62 -10.63
C ARG A 578 48.31 -0.17 -10.80
N LEU A 579 49.20 -0.99 -11.41
CA LEU A 579 50.63 -0.67 -11.60
C LEU A 579 50.85 0.24 -12.81
N GLY A 580 50.05 1.29 -13.01
CA GLY A 580 50.28 2.21 -14.14
C GLY A 580 49.12 3.14 -14.46
N ALA A 581 47.98 2.99 -13.83
CA ALA A 581 46.95 3.96 -13.96
C ALA A 581 46.96 4.87 -12.72
N ASP A 582 47.04 6.18 -12.90
CA ASP A 582 46.54 7.15 -11.92
C ASP A 582 45.27 6.55 -11.30
N GLU A 583 45.02 6.78 -10.01
CA GLU A 583 43.72 6.45 -9.39
C GLU A 583 42.68 7.35 -10.07
N GLY A 584 42.48 7.08 -11.36
CA GLY A 584 41.89 7.95 -12.34
C GLY A 584 40.46 8.22 -12.01
N HIS A 585 40.11 9.47 -12.03
CA HIS A 585 38.78 9.99 -12.07
C HIS A 585 37.97 9.19 -13.09
N LEU A 586 36.73 8.80 -12.71
CA LEU A 586 35.81 8.16 -13.63
C LEU A 586 35.55 9.13 -14.78
N THR A 587 35.79 8.71 -16.01
CA THR A 587 35.59 9.58 -17.16
C THR A 587 34.19 9.41 -17.73
N TYR A 588 33.62 10.48 -18.29
CA TYR A 588 32.35 10.45 -19.00
C TYR A 588 32.31 9.38 -20.08
N PRO A 589 33.34 9.23 -20.98
CA PRO A 589 33.32 8.18 -21.99
C PRO A 589 33.26 6.74 -21.46
N GLU A 590 33.91 6.45 -20.31
CA GLU A 590 33.86 5.10 -19.73
C GLU A 590 32.44 4.74 -19.25
N LEU A 591 31.74 5.72 -18.65
CA LEU A 591 30.37 5.51 -18.20
C LEU A 591 29.40 5.43 -19.38
N ALA A 592 29.56 6.29 -20.39
CA ALA A 592 28.73 6.26 -21.60
C ALA A 592 28.85 4.94 -22.33
N GLU A 593 30.08 4.40 -22.48
CA GLU A 593 30.30 3.09 -23.06
C GLU A 593 29.68 1.96 -22.23
N ALA A 594 29.78 2.02 -20.89
CA ALA A 594 29.18 1.03 -20.01
C ALA A 594 27.64 1.05 -20.09
N ILE A 595 27.03 2.25 -20.20
CA ILE A 595 25.58 2.43 -20.38
C ILE A 595 25.14 1.79 -21.71
N ASP A 596 25.85 2.11 -22.83
CA ASP A 596 25.55 1.54 -24.15
C ASP A 596 25.65 0.00 -24.15
N GLN A 597 26.74 -0.54 -23.60
CA GLN A 597 26.96 -1.98 -23.51
C GLN A 597 25.89 -2.69 -22.70
N ALA A 598 25.47 -2.10 -21.59
CA ALA A 598 24.43 -2.65 -20.72
C ALA A 598 23.07 -2.65 -21.42
N ALA A 599 22.68 -1.51 -22.02
CA ALA A 599 21.41 -1.36 -22.72
C ALA A 599 21.32 -2.29 -23.94
N VAL A 600 22.36 -2.31 -24.78
CA VAL A 600 22.43 -3.22 -25.95
C VAL A 600 22.38 -4.68 -25.49
N GLY A 601 23.12 -5.05 -24.43
CA GLY A 601 23.13 -6.40 -23.88
C GLY A 601 21.75 -6.86 -23.41
N LEU A 602 21.04 -6.00 -22.67
CA LEU A 602 19.67 -6.26 -22.23
C LEU A 602 18.72 -6.50 -23.41
N LEU A 603 18.68 -5.54 -24.35
CA LEU A 603 17.75 -5.58 -25.48
C LEU A 603 18.00 -6.77 -26.41
N ARG A 604 19.28 -7.17 -26.60
CA ARG A 604 19.62 -8.36 -27.34
C ARG A 604 19.12 -9.64 -26.70
N ALA A 605 19.39 -9.80 -25.39
CA ALA A 605 18.98 -10.98 -24.63
C ALA A 605 17.45 -11.09 -24.48
N ARG A 606 16.79 -9.95 -24.27
CA ARG A 606 15.32 -9.89 -24.13
C ARG A 606 14.61 -10.11 -25.47
N GLY A 607 15.19 -9.65 -26.58
CA GLY A 607 14.58 -9.72 -27.91
C GLY A 607 13.39 -8.77 -28.11
N GLU A 608 13.19 -7.80 -27.20
CA GLU A 608 12.08 -6.86 -27.19
C GLU A 608 12.53 -5.47 -26.70
N PRO A 609 11.80 -4.40 -27.08
CA PRO A 609 12.01 -3.07 -26.50
C PRO A 609 11.88 -3.05 -24.99
N ALA A 610 12.59 -2.13 -24.33
CA ALA A 610 12.53 -1.96 -22.88
C ALA A 610 12.41 -0.50 -22.47
N GLY A 611 11.72 -0.26 -21.33
CA GLY A 611 11.59 1.03 -20.68
C GLY A 611 12.85 1.45 -19.92
N LEU A 612 12.86 2.72 -19.48
CA LEU A 612 14.03 3.35 -18.84
C LEU A 612 14.46 2.61 -17.55
N SER A 613 13.51 2.22 -16.71
CA SER A 613 13.80 1.58 -15.42
C SER A 613 14.49 0.23 -15.60
N ARG A 614 14.04 -0.57 -16.58
CA ARG A 614 14.65 -1.86 -16.89
C ARG A 614 16.08 -1.69 -17.47
N ILE A 615 16.28 -0.67 -18.30
CA ILE A 615 17.62 -0.33 -18.77
C ILE A 615 18.50 0.16 -17.61
N ALA A 616 17.99 1.00 -16.71
CA ALA A 616 18.70 1.43 -15.52
C ALA A 616 19.13 0.24 -14.64
N ALA A 617 18.24 -0.75 -14.47
CA ALA A 617 18.57 -2.00 -13.77
C ALA A 617 19.71 -2.78 -14.44
N ALA A 618 19.69 -2.88 -15.77
CA ALA A 618 20.78 -3.51 -16.52
C ALA A 618 22.10 -2.75 -16.37
N VAL A 619 22.03 -1.42 -16.38
CA VAL A 619 23.21 -0.54 -16.21
C VAL A 619 23.84 -0.75 -14.83
N VAL A 620 23.07 -0.73 -13.74
CA VAL A 620 23.64 -0.91 -12.38
C VAL A 620 24.26 -2.30 -12.20
N LEU A 621 23.66 -3.36 -12.78
CA LEU A 621 24.23 -4.71 -12.78
C LEU A 621 25.53 -4.78 -13.59
N HIS A 622 25.58 -4.11 -14.75
CA HIS A 622 26.79 -4.06 -15.57
C HIS A 622 27.90 -3.27 -14.86
N LEU A 623 27.59 -2.11 -14.28
CA LEU A 623 28.53 -1.31 -13.49
C LEU A 623 29.04 -2.08 -12.25
N GLN A 624 28.22 -2.89 -11.62
CA GLN A 624 28.66 -3.78 -10.52
C GLN A 624 29.66 -4.82 -11.01
N ARG A 625 29.35 -5.53 -12.11
CA ARG A 625 30.24 -6.56 -12.68
C ARG A 625 31.60 -6.01 -13.12
N THR A 626 31.62 -4.76 -13.60
CA THR A 626 32.85 -4.07 -14.05
C THR A 626 33.58 -3.33 -12.91
N GLY A 627 33.01 -3.34 -11.68
CA GLY A 627 33.57 -2.61 -10.53
C GLY A 627 33.39 -1.09 -10.60
N LEU A 628 32.64 -0.59 -11.58
CA LEU A 628 32.41 0.83 -11.78
C LEU A 628 31.35 1.40 -10.82
N LEU A 629 30.40 0.58 -10.38
CA LEU A 629 29.28 1.04 -9.53
C LEU A 629 29.80 1.66 -8.22
N ARG A 630 30.78 1.05 -7.59
CA ARG A 630 31.40 1.59 -6.37
C ARG A 630 32.15 2.92 -6.64
N ARG A 631 32.82 3.03 -7.80
CA ARG A 631 33.49 4.28 -8.18
C ARG A 631 32.50 5.42 -8.40
N VAL A 632 31.35 5.15 -9.03
CA VAL A 632 30.23 6.08 -9.17
C VAL A 632 29.65 6.48 -7.82
N ALA A 633 29.43 5.50 -6.93
CA ALA A 633 28.86 5.74 -5.60
C ALA A 633 29.77 6.58 -4.68
N MET A 634 31.07 6.41 -4.80
CA MET A 634 32.09 7.13 -4.02
C MET A 634 32.48 8.49 -4.62
N GLY A 635 32.02 8.81 -5.82
CA GLY A 635 32.15 9.99 -6.66
C GLY A 635 33.20 11.03 -6.19
N ARG A 636 34.43 10.98 -6.70
CA ARG A 636 35.34 12.11 -6.69
C ARG A 636 35.30 12.76 -8.08
N SER A 637 34.60 13.89 -8.18
CA SER A 637 34.71 14.79 -9.31
C SER A 637 36.08 15.47 -9.25
N GLY A 638 36.94 15.27 -10.25
CA GLY A 638 38.16 15.99 -10.38
C GLY A 638 37.88 17.46 -10.76
N GLY A 639 38.01 18.35 -9.82
CA GLY A 639 37.93 19.78 -10.02
C GLY A 639 39.01 20.47 -9.17
N GLY A 640 39.69 21.48 -9.74
CA GLY A 640 40.82 22.15 -9.13
C GLY A 640 40.49 22.95 -7.86
N ASP A 641 41.53 23.45 -7.20
CA ASP A 641 41.62 23.96 -5.84
C ASP A 641 40.64 25.07 -5.39
N ASP A 642 39.79 25.63 -6.29
CA ASP A 642 38.80 26.65 -5.95
C ASP A 642 37.37 26.14 -5.74
N GLU A 643 37.14 24.82 -5.78
CA GLU A 643 35.81 24.17 -5.73
C GLU A 643 35.52 23.39 -4.43
N GLU A 644 36.35 23.48 -3.39
CA GLU A 644 36.21 22.63 -2.19
C GLU A 644 34.84 22.82 -1.47
N VAL A 645 34.32 24.06 -1.46
CA VAL A 645 32.98 24.34 -0.85
C VAL A 645 31.82 23.94 -1.77
N ALA A 646 32.03 23.94 -3.09
CA ALA A 646 31.04 23.47 -4.05
C ALA A 646 31.07 21.93 -4.22
N ALA A 647 32.22 21.31 -3.93
CA ALA A 647 32.42 19.87 -3.98
C ALA A 647 31.66 19.16 -2.86
N ASP A 648 31.61 19.69 -1.63
CA ASP A 648 30.81 19.12 -0.53
C ASP A 648 29.31 19.11 -0.83
N ALA A 649 28.77 20.17 -1.42
CA ALA A 649 27.36 20.21 -1.85
C ALA A 649 27.06 19.31 -3.06
N ARG A 650 28.06 19.01 -3.91
CA ARG A 650 27.92 18.04 -5.02
C ARG A 650 28.15 16.61 -4.55
N LEU A 651 28.99 16.39 -3.55
CA LEU A 651 29.16 15.09 -2.87
C LEU A 651 27.90 14.67 -2.10
N GLU A 652 27.17 15.63 -1.53
CA GLU A 652 25.87 15.36 -0.91
C GLU A 652 24.79 14.96 -1.94
N ARG A 653 24.89 15.42 -3.19
CA ARG A 653 23.97 15.02 -4.28
C ARG A 653 24.27 13.65 -4.88
N GLY A 654 25.40 13.02 -4.51
CA GLY A 654 25.70 11.61 -4.74
C GLY A 654 25.85 11.19 -6.20
N GLY A 655 26.57 10.08 -6.42
CA GLY A 655 26.74 9.43 -7.72
C GLY A 655 25.43 9.00 -8.41
N ALA A 656 24.34 8.87 -7.67
CA ALA A 656 23.01 8.56 -8.20
C ALA A 656 22.51 9.63 -9.18
N ALA A 657 22.55 10.91 -8.80
CA ALA A 657 22.09 12.00 -9.67
C ALA A 657 22.96 12.13 -10.94
N LEU A 658 24.27 11.96 -10.78
CA LEU A 658 25.18 11.93 -11.93
C LEU A 658 24.81 10.77 -12.87
N LEU A 659 24.65 9.56 -12.36
CA LEU A 659 24.31 8.39 -13.17
C LEU A 659 22.94 8.55 -13.85
N ALA A 660 21.95 9.10 -13.16
CA ALA A 660 20.63 9.40 -13.72
C ALA A 660 20.70 10.40 -14.88
N THR A 661 21.52 11.46 -14.71
CA THR A 661 21.74 12.47 -15.76
C THR A 661 22.43 11.86 -16.97
N LEU A 662 23.53 11.13 -16.78
CA LEU A 662 24.29 10.50 -17.86
C LEU A 662 23.46 9.44 -18.59
N LEU A 663 22.69 8.64 -17.88
CA LEU A 663 21.79 7.64 -18.47
C LEU A 663 20.77 8.32 -19.41
N ARG A 664 20.20 9.44 -18.98
CA ARG A 664 19.27 10.19 -19.84
C ARG A 664 20.00 10.86 -21.01
N GLU A 665 21.13 11.50 -20.78
CA GLU A 665 21.90 12.13 -21.85
C GLU A 665 22.27 11.14 -22.94
N GLU A 666 22.76 9.95 -22.58
CA GLU A 666 23.11 8.93 -23.58
C GLU A 666 21.89 8.36 -24.30
N LEU A 667 20.85 7.95 -23.58
CA LEU A 667 19.68 7.31 -24.18
C LEU A 667 18.81 8.27 -25.01
N TRP A 668 18.82 9.58 -24.73
CA TRP A 668 18.04 10.58 -25.48
C TRP A 668 18.76 11.16 -26.69
N ARG A 669 19.99 10.70 -26.99
CA ARG A 669 20.74 11.15 -28.17
C ARG A 669 20.08 10.67 -29.46
N ASP A 670 19.74 11.58 -30.36
CA ASP A 670 19.15 11.24 -31.66
C ASP A 670 20.14 10.51 -32.59
N ASP A 671 21.44 10.77 -32.39
CA ASP A 671 22.55 10.15 -33.17
C ASP A 671 23.12 8.88 -32.52
N HIS A 672 22.42 8.30 -31.54
CA HIS A 672 22.88 7.07 -30.89
C HIS A 672 23.13 5.95 -31.89
N ARG A 673 24.29 5.31 -31.81
CA ARG A 673 24.72 4.34 -32.86
C ARG A 673 23.94 3.03 -32.81
N SER A 674 23.69 2.52 -31.60
CA SER A 674 23.17 1.18 -31.35
C SER A 674 21.69 1.16 -31.09
N LEU A 675 21.12 2.25 -30.53
CA LEU A 675 19.76 2.31 -30.01
C LEU A 675 18.88 3.27 -30.81
N ALA A 676 17.60 2.95 -30.88
CA ALA A 676 16.53 3.80 -31.39
C ALA A 676 15.48 3.98 -30.30
N ARG A 677 15.07 5.22 -30.07
CA ARG A 677 13.97 5.56 -29.17
C ARG A 677 12.65 5.42 -29.93
N LEU A 678 11.69 4.72 -29.32
CA LEU A 678 10.34 4.51 -29.83
C LEU A 678 9.32 5.09 -28.85
N GLY A 679 8.17 5.60 -29.35
CA GLY A 679 7.10 6.21 -28.52
C GLY A 679 7.32 7.69 -28.22
N ASP A 680 6.32 8.27 -27.51
CA ASP A 680 6.28 9.68 -27.16
C ASP A 680 7.00 9.97 -25.82
N ALA A 681 7.08 11.24 -25.44
CA ALA A 681 7.83 11.70 -24.28
C ALA A 681 7.37 11.09 -22.94
N ASP A 682 6.09 10.68 -22.84
CA ASP A 682 5.48 10.18 -21.60
C ASP A 682 5.73 8.70 -21.33
N GLY A 683 6.27 7.96 -22.29
CA GLY A 683 6.58 6.55 -22.13
C GLY A 683 7.55 6.02 -23.22
N PRO A 684 8.75 6.61 -23.36
CA PRO A 684 9.69 6.14 -24.36
C PRO A 684 10.20 4.75 -24.02
N VAL A 685 10.31 3.89 -25.04
CA VAL A 685 11.03 2.62 -24.99
C VAL A 685 12.19 2.64 -25.96
N TRP A 686 13.22 1.87 -25.69
CA TRP A 686 14.39 1.78 -26.55
C TRP A 686 14.46 0.43 -27.22
N TRP A 687 14.94 0.42 -28.43
CA TRP A 687 15.16 -0.78 -29.24
C TRP A 687 16.49 -0.72 -29.99
N LEU A 688 16.95 -1.88 -30.43
CA LEU A 688 18.17 -1.99 -31.27
C LEU A 688 17.95 -1.38 -32.66
N ARG A 689 18.91 -0.60 -33.16
CA ARG A 689 18.90 -0.16 -34.57
C ARG A 689 19.10 -1.30 -35.53
N GLU A 690 19.80 -2.35 -35.10
CA GLU A 690 20.03 -3.60 -35.83
C GLU A 690 19.25 -4.74 -35.16
N PRO A 691 17.93 -4.87 -35.42
CA PRO A 691 17.07 -5.86 -34.75
C PRO A 691 17.50 -7.31 -35.00
N GLU A 692 18.28 -7.56 -36.07
CA GLU A 692 18.83 -8.88 -36.42
C GLU A 692 19.80 -9.42 -35.35
N LEU A 693 20.33 -8.55 -34.50
CA LEU A 693 21.21 -8.93 -33.38
C LEU A 693 20.44 -9.45 -32.16
N ALA A 694 19.12 -9.27 -32.15
CA ALA A 694 18.28 -9.71 -31.02
C ALA A 694 18.11 -11.24 -31.01
N GLU A 695 18.03 -11.80 -29.81
CA GLU A 695 17.64 -13.20 -29.60
C GLU A 695 16.14 -13.39 -29.85
N SER A 696 15.63 -14.61 -29.60
CA SER A 696 14.19 -14.88 -29.68
C SER A 696 13.40 -13.94 -28.73
N PRO A 697 12.33 -13.30 -29.24
CA PRO A 697 11.50 -12.41 -28.42
C PRO A 697 11.05 -13.05 -27.13
N LEU A 698 10.99 -12.27 -26.06
CA LEU A 698 10.53 -12.76 -24.77
C LEU A 698 9.09 -13.29 -24.86
N ALA A 699 8.22 -12.63 -25.62
CA ALA A 699 6.84 -13.08 -25.83
C ALA A 699 6.77 -14.51 -26.40
N ASP A 700 7.59 -14.84 -27.39
CA ASP A 700 7.66 -16.18 -27.95
C ASP A 700 8.15 -17.21 -26.91
N ARG A 701 9.16 -16.83 -26.10
CA ARG A 701 9.67 -17.70 -25.02
C ARG A 701 8.61 -17.96 -23.95
N VAL A 702 7.84 -16.93 -23.58
CA VAL A 702 6.74 -17.03 -22.61
C VAL A 702 5.61 -17.90 -23.16
N GLU A 703 5.23 -17.73 -24.42
CA GLU A 703 4.22 -18.52 -25.11
C GLU A 703 4.58 -20.01 -25.12
N TRP A 704 5.80 -20.36 -25.55
CA TRP A 704 6.33 -21.71 -25.53
C TRP A 704 6.37 -22.32 -24.12
N SER A 705 6.81 -21.55 -23.14
CA SER A 705 6.87 -21.99 -21.75
C SER A 705 5.47 -22.24 -21.18
N THR A 706 4.50 -21.39 -21.52
CA THR A 706 3.09 -21.55 -21.17
C THR A 706 2.53 -22.87 -21.70
N PHE A 707 2.70 -23.12 -23.00
CA PHE A 707 2.27 -24.37 -23.61
C PHE A 707 2.93 -25.58 -22.95
N SER A 708 4.23 -25.53 -22.70
CA SER A 708 5.00 -26.62 -22.07
C SER A 708 4.52 -26.93 -20.66
N ILE A 709 4.30 -25.89 -19.83
CA ILE A 709 3.80 -26.06 -18.46
C ILE A 709 2.40 -26.69 -18.47
N LEU A 710 1.47 -26.15 -19.29
CA LEU A 710 0.11 -26.67 -19.36
C LEU A 710 0.04 -28.09 -19.89
N SER A 711 0.92 -28.46 -20.85
CA SER A 711 1.00 -29.80 -21.41
C SER A 711 1.47 -30.84 -20.40
N THR A 712 2.35 -30.45 -19.47
CA THR A 712 3.02 -31.40 -18.56
C THR A 712 2.41 -31.43 -17.14
N ALA A 713 1.75 -30.37 -16.70
CA ALA A 713 1.39 -30.20 -15.29
C ALA A 713 0.06 -30.88 -14.89
N GLY A 714 -0.75 -31.38 -15.82
CA GLY A 714 -2.07 -31.93 -15.52
C GLY A 714 -3.05 -30.85 -15.04
N ARG A 715 -3.46 -30.93 -13.78
CA ARG A 715 -4.33 -29.90 -13.17
C ARG A 715 -3.48 -28.89 -12.40
N LEU A 716 -3.49 -27.65 -12.82
CA LEU A 716 -2.78 -26.53 -12.18
C LEU A 716 -3.73 -25.36 -12.02
N ASP A 717 -3.77 -24.76 -10.83
CA ASP A 717 -4.47 -23.51 -10.62
C ASP A 717 -3.68 -22.34 -11.20
N GLU A 718 -4.32 -21.20 -11.35
CA GLU A 718 -3.68 -20.00 -11.94
C GLU A 718 -2.45 -19.55 -11.15
N HIS A 719 -2.51 -19.60 -9.81
CA HIS A 719 -1.38 -19.22 -8.98
C HIS A 719 -0.18 -20.15 -9.14
N GLY A 720 -0.42 -21.46 -9.12
CA GLY A 720 0.64 -22.45 -9.37
C GLY A 720 1.23 -22.35 -10.77
N PHE A 721 0.44 -21.92 -11.77
CA PHE A 721 0.96 -21.61 -13.10
C PHE A 721 1.86 -20.38 -13.08
N LEU A 722 1.40 -19.28 -12.47
CA LEU A 722 2.17 -18.03 -12.37
C LEU A 722 3.49 -18.24 -11.63
N ASP A 723 3.48 -18.96 -10.50
CA ASP A 723 4.72 -19.27 -9.78
C ASP A 723 5.72 -20.08 -10.63
N ARG A 724 5.24 -21.00 -11.47
CA ARG A 724 6.10 -21.82 -12.32
C ARG A 724 6.66 -21.06 -13.52
N ILE A 725 5.82 -20.24 -14.17
CA ILE A 725 6.24 -19.50 -15.35
C ILE A 725 7.30 -18.45 -14.98
N TYR A 726 7.10 -17.68 -13.90
CA TYR A 726 8.06 -16.69 -13.48
C TYR A 726 9.41 -17.31 -13.05
N ALA A 727 9.41 -18.51 -12.46
CA ALA A 727 10.64 -19.21 -12.11
C ALA A 727 11.51 -19.64 -13.31
N LEU A 728 11.00 -19.51 -14.54
CA LEU A 728 11.76 -19.75 -15.78
C LEU A 728 12.42 -18.49 -16.35
N PHE A 729 12.02 -17.30 -15.85
CA PHE A 729 12.48 -16.01 -16.36
C PHE A 729 13.12 -15.17 -15.24
N PRO A 730 14.42 -15.40 -14.96
CA PRO A 730 15.10 -14.75 -13.85
C PRO A 730 15.44 -13.27 -14.12
N GLY A 731 15.52 -12.48 -13.06
CA GLY A 731 16.05 -11.13 -13.04
C GLY A 731 15.32 -10.18 -13.98
N LEU A 732 16.05 -9.64 -14.96
CA LEU A 732 15.54 -8.67 -15.93
C LEU A 732 14.81 -9.32 -17.12
N ASP A 733 14.88 -10.64 -17.25
CA ASP A 733 14.13 -11.40 -18.26
C ASP A 733 12.68 -11.64 -17.87
N SER A 734 12.25 -11.18 -16.68
CA SER A 734 10.89 -11.37 -16.22
C SER A 734 9.88 -10.73 -17.21
N PRO A 735 8.82 -11.47 -17.61
CA PRO A 735 7.77 -10.93 -18.48
C PRO A 735 6.79 -10.07 -17.68
N ASP A 736 6.07 -9.19 -18.40
CA ASP A 736 4.94 -8.48 -17.83
C ASP A 736 3.82 -9.45 -17.46
N GLU A 737 3.06 -9.15 -16.41
CA GLU A 737 1.94 -9.98 -15.94
C GLU A 737 0.85 -10.11 -17.02
N GLU A 738 0.58 -9.06 -17.77
CA GLU A 738 -0.42 -9.01 -18.83
C GLU A 738 -0.09 -9.98 -19.97
N LEU A 739 1.19 -10.04 -20.37
CA LEU A 739 1.67 -10.98 -21.37
C LEU A 739 1.48 -12.44 -20.91
N VAL A 740 1.90 -12.73 -19.66
CA VAL A 740 1.77 -14.09 -19.09
C VAL A 740 0.31 -14.52 -19.03
N ARG A 741 -0.59 -13.63 -18.60
CA ARG A 741 -2.03 -13.90 -18.53
C ARG A 741 -2.68 -14.02 -19.91
N ALA A 742 -2.23 -13.23 -20.86
CA ALA A 742 -2.69 -13.36 -22.25
C ALA A 742 -2.31 -14.72 -22.84
N CYS A 743 -1.08 -15.17 -22.64
CA CYS A 743 -0.65 -16.51 -23.03
C CYS A 743 -1.44 -17.62 -22.31
N LEU A 744 -1.64 -17.49 -21.00
CA LEU A 744 -2.48 -18.43 -20.24
C LEU A 744 -3.91 -18.49 -20.80
N ALA A 745 -4.54 -17.35 -21.05
CA ALA A 745 -5.88 -17.27 -21.62
C ALA A 745 -5.97 -17.84 -23.06
N ALA A 746 -4.86 -17.76 -23.82
CA ALA A 746 -4.80 -18.33 -25.15
C ALA A 746 -4.83 -19.87 -25.13
N TYR A 747 -4.10 -20.50 -24.23
CA TYR A 747 -3.88 -21.95 -24.20
C TYR A 747 -4.74 -22.71 -23.18
N ALA A 748 -5.19 -22.09 -22.08
CA ALA A 748 -6.04 -22.72 -21.08
C ALA A 748 -7.51 -22.73 -21.51
N ALA A 749 -8.17 -23.88 -21.36
CA ALA A 749 -9.64 -23.96 -21.46
C ALA A 749 -10.28 -23.18 -20.31
N GLY A 750 -11.35 -22.42 -20.60
CA GLY A 750 -12.05 -21.61 -19.59
C GLY A 750 -12.53 -22.45 -18.40
N GLY A 751 -12.13 -22.07 -17.19
CA GLY A 751 -12.49 -22.70 -15.92
C GLY A 751 -11.33 -22.68 -14.92
N GLU A 752 -11.64 -22.74 -13.62
CA GLU A 752 -10.70 -22.64 -12.49
C GLU A 752 -9.56 -23.68 -12.45
N LYS A 753 -9.46 -24.60 -13.43
CA LYS A 753 -8.59 -25.78 -13.36
C LYS A 753 -7.54 -25.90 -14.46
N GLY A 754 -7.24 -24.83 -15.19
CA GLY A 754 -6.09 -24.76 -16.12
C GLY A 754 -5.91 -26.00 -16.99
N GLN A 755 -6.94 -26.42 -17.74
CA GLN A 755 -6.81 -27.48 -18.73
C GLN A 755 -6.42 -26.86 -20.06
N LEU A 756 -5.56 -27.56 -20.83
CA LEU A 756 -5.29 -27.19 -22.22
C LEU A 756 -6.59 -27.20 -23.05
N ARG A 757 -6.68 -26.23 -23.95
CA ARG A 757 -7.69 -26.25 -25.03
C ARG A 757 -7.50 -27.46 -25.93
N THR A 758 -8.56 -27.89 -26.59
CA THR A 758 -8.50 -28.95 -27.58
C THR A 758 -7.64 -28.51 -28.79
N ASP A 759 -7.04 -29.46 -29.50
CA ASP A 759 -6.24 -29.15 -30.69
C ASP A 759 -7.03 -28.35 -31.75
N GLU A 760 -8.33 -28.60 -31.87
CA GLU A 760 -9.21 -27.86 -32.79
C GLU A 760 -9.39 -26.39 -32.37
N GLU A 761 -9.59 -26.12 -31.07
CA GLU A 761 -9.70 -24.76 -30.54
C GLU A 761 -8.36 -24.01 -30.65
N LEU A 762 -7.24 -24.70 -30.43
CA LEU A 762 -5.90 -24.13 -30.63
C LEU A 762 -5.64 -23.81 -32.11
N GLY A 763 -6.04 -24.70 -33.04
CA GLY A 763 -5.93 -24.48 -34.47
C GLY A 763 -6.70 -23.23 -34.94
N GLN A 764 -7.93 -23.04 -34.49
CA GLN A 764 -8.72 -21.88 -34.81
C GLN A 764 -8.08 -20.56 -34.29
N ARG A 765 -7.54 -20.57 -33.07
CA ARG A 765 -6.86 -19.40 -32.53
C ARG A 765 -5.56 -19.06 -33.27
N LEU A 766 -4.79 -20.06 -33.67
CA LEU A 766 -3.58 -19.85 -34.45
C LEU A 766 -3.90 -19.23 -35.84
N GLU A 767 -4.98 -19.67 -36.48
CA GLU A 767 -5.47 -19.06 -37.74
C GLU A 767 -5.92 -17.60 -37.54
N GLU A 768 -6.65 -17.30 -36.45
CA GLU A 768 -7.06 -15.94 -36.10
C GLU A 768 -5.85 -15.05 -35.82
N HIS A 769 -4.86 -15.54 -35.06
CA HIS A 769 -3.63 -14.83 -34.77
C HIS A 769 -2.84 -14.52 -36.02
N ALA A 770 -2.65 -15.49 -36.89
CA ALA A 770 -1.97 -15.31 -38.19
C ALA A 770 -2.67 -14.26 -39.06
N ARG A 771 -4.01 -14.24 -39.04
CA ARG A 771 -4.80 -13.24 -39.78
C ARG A 771 -4.57 -11.84 -39.21
N VAL A 772 -4.57 -11.67 -37.86
CA VAL A 772 -4.36 -10.36 -37.22
C VAL A 772 -2.93 -9.86 -37.51
N ILE A 773 -1.93 -10.71 -37.39
CA ILE A 773 -0.55 -10.36 -37.74
C ILE A 773 -0.46 -9.90 -39.21
N GLY A 774 -1.07 -10.63 -40.14
CA GLY A 774 -1.11 -10.23 -41.56
C GLY A 774 -1.71 -8.84 -41.77
N LEU A 775 -2.83 -8.52 -41.07
CA LEU A 775 -3.44 -7.20 -41.14
C LEU A 775 -2.53 -6.12 -40.56
N LEU A 776 -1.85 -6.37 -39.44
CA LEU A 776 -0.92 -5.41 -38.80
C LEU A 776 0.29 -5.14 -39.72
N VAL A 777 0.86 -6.17 -40.35
CA VAL A 777 1.94 -6.04 -41.30
C VAL A 777 1.51 -5.21 -42.53
N ASP A 778 0.34 -5.50 -43.10
CA ASP A 778 -0.23 -4.72 -44.20
C ASP A 778 -0.47 -3.26 -43.83
N TYR A 779 -0.94 -3.03 -42.60
CA TYR A 779 -1.18 -1.67 -42.10
C TYR A 779 0.12 -0.91 -41.87
N ALA A 780 1.11 -1.56 -41.27
CA ALA A 780 2.45 -0.99 -41.09
C ALA A 780 3.07 -0.60 -42.43
N HIS A 781 3.00 -1.47 -43.46
CA HIS A 781 3.51 -1.17 -44.82
C HIS A 781 2.79 0.04 -45.46
N ARG A 782 1.49 0.17 -45.27
CA ARG A 782 0.72 1.35 -45.75
C ARG A 782 1.14 2.66 -45.08
N LEU A 783 1.61 2.59 -43.82
CA LEU A 783 2.16 3.72 -43.08
C LEU A 783 3.64 3.98 -43.41
N GLY A 784 4.27 3.20 -44.29
CA GLY A 784 5.70 3.29 -44.58
C GLY A 784 6.62 2.74 -43.49
N LEU A 785 6.05 1.97 -42.55
CA LEU A 785 6.78 1.34 -41.44
C LEU A 785 7.29 -0.04 -41.86
N LYS A 786 8.44 -0.42 -41.33
CA LYS A 786 8.99 -1.78 -41.50
C LYS A 786 8.45 -2.66 -40.36
N ALA A 787 7.65 -3.66 -40.70
CA ALA A 787 7.13 -4.61 -39.71
C ALA A 787 8.06 -5.84 -39.67
N TRP A 788 8.34 -6.28 -38.43
CA TRP A 788 9.09 -7.49 -38.16
C TRP A 788 8.12 -8.50 -37.55
N VAL A 789 8.08 -9.70 -38.11
CA VAL A 789 7.29 -10.81 -37.59
C VAL A 789 8.26 -11.93 -37.27
N SER A 790 8.27 -12.41 -36.05
CA SER A 790 9.03 -13.60 -35.69
C SER A 790 8.44 -14.80 -36.43
N LYS A 791 9.30 -15.74 -36.85
CA LYS A 791 8.89 -16.91 -37.60
C LYS A 791 8.43 -18.03 -36.72
#